data_38837c7f420529ac9f6bb8b4893824c4
#
_entry.id   38837c7f420529ac9f6bb8b4893824c4
#
_cell.length_a   1.000
_cell.length_b   1.000
_cell.length_c   1.000
_cell.angle_alpha   90.00
_cell.angle_beta   90.00
_cell.angle_gamma   90.00
#
_symmetry.space_group_name_H-M   'P 1'
#
loop_
_entity.id
_entity.type
_entity.pdbx_description
1 polymer ?
#
loop_
_entity_poly.entity_id
_entity_poly.type
_entity_poly.pdbx_seq_one_letter_code
_entity_poly.pdbx_strand_id
1 'polypeptide(L)'
;ENAGCWSATGASAEAENQKFTDGQDAGKLTAGLMWQTVKRYSCKYKLESEITSFVALDDNVEVMYVRIHNVAKTDQKITPVAAVPIYGRSADNIRDHRNVTSMLHRICTQQYGITVKPTMSFDEKGHRRNHLIYFVAGAAGCGVKPCSFYPTVEAFVGEGGTFTHPEAVYREKDGMPAGVEIAGKEAMGGIRFEQVTLKPDETMKYVIIMGIAEQEDEVEKLVAKYDSAAKAKQALETVKNYWQEKVNVRYHTGDSRFDLFMRWVSFQPFLRRLYGCSFLPHHDYGRGGRGWRDLWQDCLSLLLMDPGDVRQMVVSNYGGVRIDGTNATIIGSKLGEFIADRNGISRVWMDHAVWPFMTTKLYLDQTGDVEILLEKAKYFKDAQAGRGTDIDDAWTDEYGMWQRTAGGDVYEGTILEHLLVEHLCAFYEVGKHNEMRLRGADWNDALDMAADNGESVAFTCAYAGNLRQLADCLRLMQDKIACTEIELLEEISILLEDNTKRYEDIAAKQALLKKYTSTCRHDISGKKIQVSFDSLIENLTHKADWIMEHIRRTEWPQGQDNEGWFNSYYDNHENAVEGISEQGVRMMLTGQVFAIMSGTATDEQIGQICKSADHYLYDAAVGGYRLNTDFCELKFDMGRMFGFAYGEKENGAVFSHMTVMYANALYKRGFVK
;
A
#
# COMPACT_ATOMS: atom_id res chain seq x y z
N GLU A 1 42.31 -31.07 -12.31
CA GLU A 1 43.05 -29.81 -12.41
C GLU A 1 42.05 -28.68 -12.53
N ASN A 2 41.91 -27.83 -11.49
CA ASN A 2 41.04 -26.67 -11.38
C ASN A 2 39.54 -26.94 -11.47
N ALA A 3 39.00 -27.75 -10.57
CA ALA A 3 37.59 -27.72 -10.26
C ALA A 3 37.25 -26.31 -9.72
N GLY A 4 36.48 -25.53 -10.44
CA GLY A 4 36.01 -24.20 -10.04
C GLY A 4 34.59 -24.23 -9.60
N CYS A 5 34.18 -23.27 -8.78
CA CYS A 5 32.79 -23.05 -8.42
C CYS A 5 32.25 -21.80 -9.11
N TRP A 6 31.06 -21.90 -9.68
CA TRP A 6 30.37 -20.77 -10.32
C TRP A 6 28.93 -20.70 -9.83
N SER A 7 28.49 -19.51 -9.51
CA SER A 7 27.10 -19.28 -9.11
C SER A 7 26.27 -18.75 -10.29
N ALA A 8 25.29 -19.52 -10.72
CA ALA A 8 24.33 -19.11 -11.75
C ALA A 8 23.47 -17.92 -11.34
N THR A 9 23.33 -17.64 -10.03
CA THR A 9 22.65 -16.46 -9.51
C THR A 9 23.57 -15.27 -9.26
N GLY A 10 24.89 -15.47 -9.33
CA GLY A 10 25.90 -14.47 -8.97
C GLY A 10 26.17 -14.36 -7.47
N ALA A 11 25.56 -15.17 -6.64
CA ALA A 11 25.79 -15.19 -5.20
C ALA A 11 27.02 -16.06 -4.87
N SER A 12 28.21 -15.58 -5.14
CA SER A 12 29.48 -16.24 -4.79
C SER A 12 30.52 -15.21 -4.36
N ALA A 13 31.48 -15.62 -3.52
CA ALA A 13 32.57 -14.76 -3.08
C ALA A 13 33.40 -14.24 -4.27
N GLU A 14 33.58 -15.08 -5.30
CA GLU A 14 34.27 -14.65 -6.52
C GLU A 14 33.51 -13.56 -7.26
N ALA A 15 32.19 -13.71 -7.41
CA ALA A 15 31.35 -12.70 -8.07
C ALA A 15 31.30 -11.38 -7.28
N GLU A 16 31.25 -11.44 -5.94
CA GLU A 16 31.30 -10.26 -5.09
C GLU A 16 32.65 -9.51 -5.21
N ASN A 17 33.77 -10.24 -5.26
CA ASN A 17 35.07 -9.66 -5.43
C ASN A 17 35.30 -9.01 -6.81
N GLN A 18 34.57 -9.46 -7.82
CA GLN A 18 34.67 -8.93 -9.19
C GLN A 18 33.63 -7.85 -9.50
N LYS A 19 32.72 -7.58 -8.56
CA LYS A 19 31.66 -6.60 -8.71
C LYS A 19 32.24 -5.23 -9.06
N PHE A 20 31.69 -4.62 -10.13
CA PHE A 20 32.16 -3.35 -10.70
C PHE A 20 33.56 -3.37 -11.31
N THR A 21 34.13 -4.52 -11.61
CA THR A 21 35.38 -4.68 -12.36
C THR A 21 35.13 -5.22 -13.75
N ASP A 22 36.14 -5.16 -14.64
CA ASP A 22 36.07 -5.75 -15.99
C ASP A 22 35.91 -7.29 -15.98
N GLY A 23 36.22 -7.93 -14.86
CA GLY A 23 36.04 -9.37 -14.65
C GLY A 23 34.63 -9.80 -14.25
N GLN A 24 33.73 -8.86 -14.05
CA GLN A 24 32.34 -9.15 -13.65
C GLN A 24 31.62 -9.93 -14.77
N ASP A 25 30.91 -11.00 -14.39
CA ASP A 25 30.04 -11.76 -15.29
C ASP A 25 28.96 -10.85 -15.88
N ALA A 26 28.72 -10.97 -17.18
CA ALA A 26 27.63 -10.26 -17.82
C ALA A 26 26.27 -10.83 -17.38
N GLY A 27 25.38 -9.94 -16.98
CA GLY A 27 24.03 -10.29 -16.51
C GLY A 27 22.95 -9.49 -17.24
N LYS A 28 21.80 -10.12 -17.48
CA LYS A 28 20.59 -9.48 -18.02
C LYS A 28 19.38 -9.92 -17.22
N LEU A 29 18.63 -8.93 -16.74
CA LEU A 29 17.32 -9.15 -16.12
C LEU A 29 16.22 -8.84 -17.16
N THR A 30 15.26 -9.74 -17.31
CA THR A 30 14.02 -9.51 -18.04
C THR A 30 12.87 -9.83 -17.09
N ALA A 31 11.96 -8.88 -16.89
CA ALA A 31 10.80 -9.07 -16.02
C ALA A 31 9.51 -8.88 -16.80
N GLY A 32 8.49 -9.61 -16.40
CA GLY A 32 7.11 -9.44 -16.82
C GLY A 32 6.17 -9.49 -15.62
N LEU A 33 4.87 -9.61 -15.87
CA LEU A 33 3.89 -9.64 -14.81
C LEU A 33 3.96 -10.98 -14.08
N MET A 34 4.42 -10.96 -12.81
CA MET A 34 4.60 -12.13 -11.92
C MET A 34 5.60 -13.18 -12.40
N TRP A 35 6.54 -12.81 -13.25
CA TRP A 35 7.68 -13.64 -13.61
C TRP A 35 8.92 -12.80 -13.91
N GLN A 36 10.09 -13.40 -13.75
CA GLN A 36 11.35 -12.78 -14.12
C GLN A 36 12.34 -13.82 -14.64
N THR A 37 13.23 -13.39 -15.52
CA THR A 37 14.33 -14.21 -16.04
C THR A 37 15.64 -13.49 -15.80
N VAL A 38 16.56 -14.15 -15.11
CA VAL A 38 17.95 -13.70 -14.93
C VAL A 38 18.81 -14.57 -15.83
N LYS A 39 19.50 -13.92 -16.76
CA LYS A 39 20.47 -14.54 -17.64
C LYS A 39 21.88 -14.07 -17.23
N ARG A 40 22.82 -15.01 -17.08
CA ARG A 40 24.22 -14.72 -16.74
C ARG A 40 25.15 -15.49 -17.66
N TYR A 41 26.27 -14.87 -18.00
CA TYR A 41 27.35 -15.47 -18.75
C TYR A 41 28.67 -15.38 -17.99
N SER A 42 29.31 -16.52 -17.77
CA SER A 42 30.64 -16.56 -17.18
C SER A 42 31.72 -16.60 -18.25
N CYS A 43 32.51 -15.54 -18.30
CA CYS A 43 33.70 -15.47 -19.18
C CYS A 43 34.74 -16.53 -18.82
N LYS A 44 34.85 -16.88 -17.53
CA LYS A 44 35.87 -17.83 -17.02
C LYS A 44 35.48 -19.27 -17.38
N TYR A 45 34.26 -19.67 -17.06
CA TYR A 45 33.82 -21.06 -17.20
C TYR A 45 33.13 -21.34 -18.55
N LYS A 46 32.89 -20.31 -19.36
CA LYS A 46 32.20 -20.45 -20.66
C LYS A 46 30.86 -21.16 -20.53
N LEU A 47 30.15 -20.82 -19.46
CA LEU A 47 28.79 -21.28 -19.19
C LEU A 47 27.83 -20.09 -19.20
N GLU A 48 26.63 -20.33 -19.72
CA GLU A 48 25.51 -19.39 -19.66
C GLU A 48 24.40 -20.03 -18.82
N SER A 49 23.85 -19.26 -17.88
CA SER A 49 22.66 -19.65 -17.13
C SER A 49 21.47 -18.76 -17.48
N GLU A 50 20.29 -19.35 -17.47
CA GLU A 50 19.01 -18.65 -17.59
C GLU A 50 18.08 -19.22 -16.52
N ILE A 51 17.70 -18.40 -15.55
CA ILE A 51 16.80 -18.78 -14.46
C ILE A 51 15.54 -17.97 -14.58
N THR A 52 14.42 -18.63 -14.87
CA THR A 52 13.09 -18.02 -14.90
C THR A 52 12.33 -18.41 -13.66
N SER A 53 11.99 -17.43 -12.82
CA SER A 53 11.21 -17.61 -11.59
C SER A 53 9.82 -17.05 -11.77
N PHE A 54 8.83 -17.78 -11.26
CA PHE A 54 7.42 -17.36 -11.24
C PHE A 54 6.66 -18.10 -10.14
N VAL A 55 5.54 -17.52 -9.69
CA VAL A 55 4.60 -18.16 -8.76
C VAL A 55 3.45 -18.76 -9.57
N ALA A 56 3.08 -19.99 -9.27
CA ALA A 56 1.95 -20.66 -9.91
C ALA A 56 0.62 -19.99 -9.50
N LEU A 57 -0.40 -20.03 -10.39
CA LEU A 57 -1.66 -19.31 -10.15
C LEU A 57 -2.49 -19.93 -9.00
N ASP A 58 -2.59 -21.25 -8.98
CA ASP A 58 -3.54 -21.96 -8.11
C ASP A 58 -2.85 -22.76 -7.00
N ASP A 59 -1.53 -22.69 -6.92
CA ASP A 59 -0.74 -23.46 -5.96
C ASP A 59 0.21 -22.55 -5.17
N ASN A 60 0.43 -22.88 -3.90
CA ASN A 60 1.36 -22.17 -3.02
C ASN A 60 2.82 -22.55 -3.32
N VAL A 61 3.25 -22.38 -4.55
CA VAL A 61 4.60 -22.72 -5.00
C VAL A 61 5.22 -21.63 -5.88
N GLU A 62 6.51 -21.40 -5.68
CA GLU A 62 7.38 -20.74 -6.62
C GLU A 62 8.15 -21.78 -7.45
N VAL A 63 8.21 -21.60 -8.73
CA VAL A 63 8.91 -22.46 -9.67
C VAL A 63 10.06 -21.71 -10.30
N MET A 64 11.28 -22.22 -10.16
CA MET A 64 12.47 -21.75 -10.84
C MET A 64 12.82 -22.72 -11.96
N TYR A 65 12.63 -22.30 -13.21
CA TYR A 65 13.07 -23.03 -14.38
C TYR A 65 14.48 -22.59 -14.76
N VAL A 66 15.43 -23.51 -14.65
CA VAL A 66 16.87 -23.27 -14.81
C VAL A 66 17.36 -23.91 -16.09
N ARG A 67 18.14 -23.18 -16.87
CA ARG A 67 18.88 -23.67 -18.04
C ARG A 67 20.36 -23.36 -17.85
N ILE A 68 21.23 -24.35 -18.07
CA ILE A 68 22.68 -24.20 -18.08
C ILE A 68 23.19 -24.63 -19.47
N HIS A 69 23.81 -23.70 -20.15
CA HIS A 69 24.26 -23.86 -21.52
C HIS A 69 25.78 -23.79 -21.61
N ASN A 70 26.39 -24.75 -22.30
CA ASN A 70 27.83 -24.76 -22.57
C ASN A 70 28.12 -23.97 -23.84
N VAL A 71 28.71 -22.78 -23.69
CA VAL A 71 29.16 -21.92 -24.81
C VAL A 71 30.66 -22.10 -25.16
N ALA A 72 31.34 -23.05 -24.48
CA ALA A 72 32.73 -23.41 -24.83
C ALA A 72 32.74 -24.28 -26.10
N LYS A 73 33.94 -24.35 -26.72
CA LYS A 73 34.20 -25.28 -27.84
C LYS A 73 34.59 -26.69 -27.38
N THR A 74 34.62 -26.92 -26.06
CA THR A 74 35.03 -28.19 -25.42
C THR A 74 33.93 -28.65 -24.48
N ASP A 75 33.95 -29.93 -24.16
CA ASP A 75 33.07 -30.50 -23.15
C ASP A 75 33.27 -29.82 -21.80
N GLN A 76 32.18 -29.51 -21.08
CA GLN A 76 32.17 -28.97 -19.74
C GLN A 76 31.54 -29.98 -18.78
N LYS A 77 32.27 -30.34 -17.73
CA LYS A 77 31.82 -31.25 -16.68
C LYS A 77 31.32 -30.43 -15.49
N ILE A 78 30.05 -30.55 -15.16
CA ILE A 78 29.42 -29.79 -14.09
C ILE A 78 28.69 -30.67 -13.08
N THR A 79 28.74 -30.30 -11.79
CA THR A 79 27.94 -30.88 -10.71
C THR A 79 26.98 -29.80 -10.21
N PRO A 80 25.71 -29.80 -10.64
CA PRO A 80 24.77 -28.73 -10.24
C PRO A 80 24.30 -28.92 -8.82
N VAL A 81 24.23 -27.81 -8.07
CA VAL A 81 23.67 -27.73 -6.73
C VAL A 81 22.71 -26.57 -6.66
N ALA A 82 21.49 -26.81 -6.21
CA ALA A 82 20.55 -25.77 -5.83
C ALA A 82 20.55 -25.62 -4.31
N ALA A 83 20.44 -24.38 -3.83
CA ALA A 83 20.51 -24.10 -2.40
C ALA A 83 19.58 -22.93 -2.05
N VAL A 84 18.52 -23.23 -1.29
CA VAL A 84 17.50 -22.28 -0.85
C VAL A 84 17.32 -22.39 0.66
N PRO A 85 17.65 -21.37 1.47
CA PRO A 85 17.36 -21.39 2.91
C PRO A 85 15.85 -21.49 3.16
N ILE A 86 15.47 -22.33 4.12
CA ILE A 86 14.06 -22.52 4.48
C ILE A 86 13.82 -21.92 5.87
N TYR A 87 13.07 -20.82 5.91
CA TYR A 87 12.61 -20.19 7.15
C TYR A 87 11.19 -20.66 7.45
N GLY A 88 11.06 -21.75 8.20
CA GLY A 88 9.78 -22.35 8.54
C GLY A 88 9.00 -21.54 9.58
N ARG A 89 8.64 -20.31 9.26
CA ARG A 89 7.93 -19.36 10.13
C ARG A 89 7.05 -18.43 9.34
N SER A 90 6.07 -17.79 10.02
CA SER A 90 5.30 -16.72 9.41
C SER A 90 6.17 -15.48 9.21
N ALA A 91 5.78 -14.63 8.26
CA ALA A 91 6.47 -13.39 7.99
C ALA A 91 6.37 -12.37 9.15
N ASP A 92 5.35 -12.49 10.02
CA ASP A 92 5.19 -11.67 11.24
C ASP A 92 6.38 -11.80 12.21
N ASN A 93 7.15 -12.86 12.10
CA ASN A 93 8.30 -13.17 12.95
C ASN A 93 9.65 -12.91 12.28
N ILE A 94 9.71 -12.11 11.25
CA ILE A 94 10.99 -11.74 10.59
C ILE A 94 11.98 -11.11 11.58
N ARG A 95 11.46 -10.39 12.59
CA ARG A 95 12.27 -9.77 13.65
C ARG A 95 12.71 -10.75 14.73
N ASP A 96 12.10 -11.93 14.78
CA ASP A 96 12.37 -12.87 15.83
C ASP A 96 13.68 -13.62 15.63
N HIS A 97 14.16 -14.13 16.74
CA HIS A 97 15.39 -14.86 16.87
C HIS A 97 15.44 -16.06 15.90
N ARG A 98 16.12 -15.89 14.78
CA ARG A 98 16.33 -16.93 13.77
C ARG A 98 16.74 -18.26 14.40
N ASN A 99 17.60 -18.22 15.43
CA ASN A 99 18.05 -19.39 16.15
C ASN A 99 16.92 -20.05 16.96
N VAL A 100 16.07 -19.28 17.62
CA VAL A 100 14.94 -19.83 18.41
C VAL A 100 13.93 -20.50 17.49
N THR A 101 13.58 -19.90 16.38
CA THR A 101 12.64 -20.49 15.43
C THR A 101 13.20 -21.75 14.79
N SER A 102 14.50 -21.83 14.53
CA SER A 102 15.14 -23.03 13.99
C SER A 102 15.09 -24.25 14.93
N MET A 103 15.08 -24.01 16.24
CA MET A 103 14.92 -25.12 17.23
C MET A 103 13.58 -25.83 17.11
N LEU A 104 12.59 -25.18 16.52
CA LEU A 104 11.26 -25.76 16.29
C LEU A 104 11.19 -26.64 15.04
N HIS A 105 12.18 -26.55 14.15
CA HIS A 105 12.17 -27.27 12.89
C HIS A 105 12.26 -28.80 13.08
N ARG A 106 11.49 -29.51 12.28
CA ARG A 106 11.60 -30.94 12.01
C ARG A 106 11.86 -31.09 10.53
N ILE A 107 13.08 -31.42 10.19
CA ILE A 107 13.60 -31.44 8.82
C ILE A 107 13.66 -32.88 8.37
N CYS A 108 13.20 -33.16 7.16
CA CYS A 108 13.29 -34.49 6.55
C CYS A 108 13.78 -34.37 5.10
N THR A 109 14.73 -35.23 4.72
CA THR A 109 15.15 -35.38 3.32
C THR A 109 14.23 -36.40 2.63
N GLN A 110 13.62 -35.95 1.52
CA GLN A 110 12.77 -36.77 0.66
C GLN A 110 13.49 -37.10 -0.65
N GLN A 111 13.00 -38.07 -1.42
CA GLN A 111 13.58 -38.36 -2.72
C GLN A 111 13.58 -37.20 -3.70
N TYR A 112 12.71 -36.22 -3.50
CA TYR A 112 12.55 -35.05 -4.36
C TYR A 112 13.18 -33.77 -3.77
N GLY A 113 13.54 -33.75 -2.49
CA GLY A 113 14.02 -32.55 -1.83
C GLY A 113 13.98 -32.58 -0.32
N ILE A 114 13.79 -31.43 0.30
CA ILE A 114 13.77 -31.24 1.76
C ILE A 114 12.42 -30.68 2.20
N THR A 115 11.84 -31.26 3.25
CA THR A 115 10.65 -30.77 3.93
C THR A 115 11.00 -30.31 5.34
N VAL A 116 10.31 -29.25 5.81
CA VAL A 116 10.46 -28.67 7.15
C VAL A 116 9.10 -28.51 7.78
N LYS A 117 8.90 -29.11 8.94
CA LYS A 117 7.68 -28.99 9.75
C LYS A 117 8.02 -28.28 11.06
N PRO A 118 7.81 -26.97 11.18
CA PRO A 118 7.96 -26.31 12.47
C PRO A 118 6.87 -26.79 13.43
N THR A 119 7.22 -27.05 14.68
CA THR A 119 6.23 -27.48 15.69
C THR A 119 5.28 -26.38 16.11
N MET A 120 5.78 -25.14 16.12
CA MET A 120 5.03 -23.96 16.53
C MET A 120 5.36 -22.77 15.63
N SER A 121 4.46 -21.81 15.57
CA SER A 121 4.70 -20.46 15.09
C SER A 121 4.48 -19.46 16.22
N PHE A 122 5.19 -18.34 16.15
CA PHE A 122 5.01 -17.20 17.05
C PHE A 122 4.36 -16.08 16.24
N ASP A 123 3.38 -15.41 16.83
CA ASP A 123 2.88 -14.15 16.36
C ASP A 123 2.68 -13.22 17.56
N GLU A 124 2.27 -12.00 17.32
CA GLU A 124 2.04 -11.02 18.38
C GLU A 124 0.94 -11.44 19.37
N LYS A 125 0.10 -12.40 19.00
CA LYS A 125 -0.94 -12.97 19.87
C LYS A 125 -0.44 -14.16 20.71
N GLY A 126 0.83 -14.55 20.53
CA GLY A 126 1.47 -15.63 21.28
C GLY A 126 1.84 -16.85 20.44
N HIS A 127 1.98 -17.98 21.09
CA HIS A 127 2.44 -19.21 20.47
C HIS A 127 1.26 -20.02 19.93
N ARG A 128 1.39 -20.54 18.71
CA ARG A 128 0.40 -21.42 18.09
C ARG A 128 1.07 -22.67 17.55
N ARG A 129 0.33 -23.77 17.49
CA ARG A 129 0.75 -24.94 16.75
C ARG A 129 0.87 -24.60 15.26
N ASN A 130 2.00 -24.98 14.65
CA ASN A 130 2.18 -24.84 13.21
C ASN A 130 1.68 -26.14 12.52
N HIS A 131 0.90 -26.00 11.48
CA HIS A 131 0.37 -27.10 10.68
C HIS A 131 0.95 -27.14 9.26
N LEU A 132 1.84 -26.18 8.92
CA LEU A 132 2.37 -26.02 7.58
C LEU A 132 3.64 -26.86 7.39
N ILE A 133 3.80 -27.34 6.18
CA ILE A 133 5.01 -27.99 5.68
C ILE A 133 5.64 -27.05 4.68
N TYR A 134 6.86 -26.62 4.95
CA TYR A 134 7.68 -25.85 4.02
C TYR A 134 8.57 -26.80 3.27
N PHE A 135 8.75 -26.61 1.97
CA PHE A 135 9.57 -27.54 1.19
C PHE A 135 10.37 -26.85 0.08
N VAL A 136 11.51 -27.46 -0.24
CA VAL A 136 12.27 -27.17 -1.46
C VAL A 136 12.50 -28.52 -2.15
N ALA A 137 12.08 -28.60 -3.38
CA ALA A 137 12.20 -29.77 -4.23
C ALA A 137 12.92 -29.45 -5.53
N GLY A 138 13.45 -30.46 -6.22
CA GLY A 138 14.08 -30.27 -7.50
C GLY A 138 14.03 -31.51 -8.37
N ALA A 139 14.14 -31.27 -9.70
CA ALA A 139 14.27 -32.31 -10.69
C ALA A 139 15.17 -31.83 -11.85
N ALA A 140 15.92 -32.74 -12.49
CA ALA A 140 16.48 -32.48 -13.80
C ALA A 140 15.35 -32.39 -14.85
N GLY A 141 15.58 -31.72 -15.97
CA GLY A 141 14.54 -31.33 -16.94
C GLY A 141 13.72 -32.48 -17.55
N CYS A 142 14.19 -33.71 -17.41
CA CYS A 142 13.48 -34.95 -17.80
C CYS A 142 12.77 -35.66 -16.62
N GLY A 143 12.71 -35.03 -15.41
CA GLY A 143 12.08 -35.59 -14.22
C GLY A 143 13.00 -36.46 -13.35
N VAL A 144 14.30 -36.52 -13.63
CA VAL A 144 15.27 -37.25 -12.79
C VAL A 144 15.44 -36.54 -11.46
N LYS A 145 15.32 -37.33 -10.36
CA LYS A 145 15.41 -36.83 -8.99
C LYS A 145 16.84 -36.44 -8.62
N PRO A 146 17.05 -35.60 -7.58
CA PRO A 146 18.38 -35.34 -7.02
C PRO A 146 19.06 -36.57 -6.48
N CYS A 147 20.39 -36.55 -6.39
CA CYS A 147 21.18 -37.67 -5.89
C CYS A 147 21.53 -37.58 -4.41
N SER A 148 21.61 -36.37 -3.84
CA SER A 148 21.89 -36.14 -2.43
C SER A 148 21.46 -34.78 -1.94
N PHE A 149 21.49 -34.55 -0.61
CA PHE A 149 20.88 -33.40 0.02
C PHE A 149 21.76 -32.76 1.10
N TYR A 150 21.65 -31.41 1.25
CA TYR A 150 22.22 -30.66 2.36
C TYR A 150 21.05 -30.00 3.13
N PRO A 151 20.47 -30.74 4.12
CA PRO A 151 19.19 -30.32 4.72
C PRO A 151 19.31 -29.21 5.77
N THR A 152 20.53 -28.86 6.18
CA THR A 152 20.78 -27.79 7.15
C THR A 152 21.79 -26.78 6.64
N VAL A 153 21.70 -25.55 7.15
CA VAL A 153 22.68 -24.48 6.86
C VAL A 153 24.09 -24.96 7.24
N GLU A 154 24.24 -25.63 8.39
CA GLU A 154 25.51 -26.21 8.85
C GLU A 154 26.09 -27.24 7.84
N ALA A 155 25.26 -28.12 7.32
CA ALA A 155 25.70 -29.14 6.34
C ALA A 155 26.12 -28.51 5.00
N PHE A 156 25.46 -27.41 4.58
CA PHE A 156 25.74 -26.72 3.34
C PHE A 156 26.90 -25.72 3.46
N VAL A 157 26.80 -24.81 4.41
CA VAL A 157 27.83 -23.75 4.61
C VAL A 157 29.12 -24.34 5.14
N GLY A 158 29.03 -25.23 6.12
CA GLY A 158 30.19 -25.86 6.78
C GLY A 158 30.93 -24.90 7.71
N GLU A 159 31.88 -25.48 8.46
CA GLU A 159 32.71 -24.71 9.38
C GLU A 159 33.67 -23.80 8.59
N GLY A 160 33.65 -22.50 8.88
CA GLY A 160 34.47 -21.49 8.19
C GLY A 160 33.92 -21.05 6.84
N GLY A 161 32.81 -21.63 6.36
CA GLY A 161 32.16 -21.22 5.13
C GLY A 161 31.15 -20.09 5.31
N THR A 162 30.61 -19.62 4.19
CA THR A 162 29.52 -18.62 4.10
C THR A 162 28.53 -19.05 3.03
N PHE A 163 27.38 -18.38 2.92
CA PHE A 163 26.44 -18.63 1.80
C PHE A 163 27.06 -18.33 0.43
N THR A 164 27.99 -17.41 0.34
CA THR A 164 28.72 -17.08 -0.89
C THR A 164 29.96 -17.95 -1.11
N HIS A 165 30.39 -18.69 -0.09
CA HIS A 165 31.50 -19.65 -0.14
C HIS A 165 31.16 -20.91 0.66
N PRO A 166 30.13 -21.71 0.21
CA PRO A 166 29.71 -22.89 0.95
C PRO A 166 30.71 -24.05 0.81
N GLU A 167 31.19 -24.56 1.93
CA GLU A 167 32.16 -25.66 1.99
C GLU A 167 31.66 -26.93 1.30
N ALA A 168 30.35 -27.18 1.32
CA ALA A 168 29.75 -28.33 0.64
C ALA A 168 30.00 -28.33 -0.87
N VAL A 169 30.01 -27.14 -1.50
CA VAL A 169 30.22 -26.97 -2.94
C VAL A 169 31.70 -26.89 -3.25
N TYR A 170 32.47 -26.05 -2.54
CA TYR A 170 33.89 -25.81 -2.83
C TYR A 170 34.76 -27.02 -2.55
N ARG A 171 34.36 -27.90 -1.58
CA ARG A 171 35.09 -29.15 -1.26
C ARG A 171 34.41 -30.40 -1.83
N GLU A 172 33.38 -30.22 -2.67
CA GLU A 172 32.61 -31.31 -3.28
C GLU A 172 32.16 -32.38 -2.24
N LYS A 173 31.73 -31.91 -1.03
CA LYS A 173 31.32 -32.83 0.04
C LYS A 173 30.11 -33.62 -0.38
N ASP A 174 30.11 -34.88 0.00
CA ASP A 174 28.94 -35.75 -0.18
C ASP A 174 27.75 -35.22 0.63
N GLY A 175 26.56 -35.20 0.01
CA GLY A 175 25.32 -34.87 0.69
C GLY A 175 24.72 -36.08 1.40
N MET A 176 23.69 -35.83 2.17
CA MET A 176 22.92 -36.87 2.87
C MET A 176 21.97 -37.59 1.91
N PRO A 177 21.66 -38.89 2.13
CA PRO A 177 20.64 -39.61 1.35
C PRO A 177 19.22 -39.11 1.71
N ALA A 178 18.21 -39.55 0.94
CA ALA A 178 16.82 -39.42 1.31
C ALA A 178 16.47 -40.27 2.57
N GLY A 179 15.50 -39.81 3.37
CA GLY A 179 15.02 -40.49 4.58
C GLY A 179 15.75 -40.08 5.87
N VAL A 180 16.59 -39.03 5.83
CA VAL A 180 17.27 -38.53 7.05
C VAL A 180 16.36 -37.52 7.75
N GLU A 181 16.17 -37.67 9.05
CA GLU A 181 15.44 -36.77 9.92
C GLU A 181 16.36 -35.97 10.83
N ILE A 182 16.18 -34.66 10.93
CA ILE A 182 16.97 -33.76 11.76
C ILE A 182 16.03 -32.80 12.49
N ALA A 183 16.28 -32.57 13.78
CA ALA A 183 15.49 -31.66 14.59
C ALA A 183 16.33 -30.50 15.13
N GLY A 184 15.71 -29.32 15.25
CA GLY A 184 16.27 -28.20 15.98
C GLY A 184 17.44 -27.49 15.28
N LYS A 185 17.54 -27.57 13.97
CA LYS A 185 18.59 -26.93 13.16
C LYS A 185 18.00 -25.91 12.17
N GLU A 186 18.83 -24.98 11.72
CA GLU A 186 18.48 -24.10 10.60
C GLU A 186 18.37 -24.92 9.32
N ALA A 187 17.20 -24.85 8.68
CA ALA A 187 16.91 -25.65 7.51
C ALA A 187 17.46 -25.05 6.23
N MET A 188 17.89 -25.92 5.33
CA MET A 188 18.41 -25.58 4.01
C MET A 188 17.85 -26.53 2.96
N GLY A 189 17.24 -25.99 1.93
CA GLY A 189 16.88 -26.71 0.72
C GLY A 189 18.09 -26.90 -0.19
N GLY A 190 19.11 -27.59 0.28
CA GLY A 190 20.32 -27.90 -0.48
C GLY A 190 20.14 -29.19 -1.27
N ILE A 191 20.15 -29.13 -2.59
CA ILE A 191 19.86 -30.22 -3.51
C ILE A 191 21.02 -30.38 -4.47
N ARG A 192 21.61 -31.57 -4.53
CA ARG A 192 22.67 -31.94 -5.47
C ARG A 192 22.14 -32.85 -6.55
N PHE A 193 22.46 -32.56 -7.79
CA PHE A 193 22.18 -33.39 -8.95
C PHE A 193 23.42 -34.19 -9.37
N GLU A 194 23.20 -35.24 -10.13
CA GLU A 194 24.28 -36.03 -10.73
C GLU A 194 25.18 -35.13 -11.60
N GLN A 195 26.48 -35.47 -11.58
CA GLN A 195 27.44 -34.84 -12.46
C GLN A 195 27.10 -35.12 -13.92
N VAL A 196 27.10 -34.10 -14.75
CA VAL A 196 26.83 -34.19 -16.19
C VAL A 196 27.99 -33.61 -17.01
N THR A 197 28.19 -34.16 -18.20
CA THR A 197 29.11 -33.61 -19.21
C THR A 197 28.29 -32.96 -20.30
N LEU A 198 28.39 -31.65 -20.44
CA LEU A 198 27.75 -30.88 -21.51
C LEU A 198 28.70 -30.74 -22.69
N LYS A 199 28.33 -31.24 -23.82
CA LYS A 199 29.05 -31.00 -25.09
C LYS A 199 28.97 -29.54 -25.52
N PRO A 200 29.83 -29.06 -26.43
CA PRO A 200 29.67 -27.74 -27.03
C PRO A 200 28.25 -27.51 -27.51
N ASP A 201 27.67 -26.35 -27.19
CA ASP A 201 26.30 -25.91 -27.53
C ASP A 201 25.16 -26.74 -26.86
N GLU A 202 25.50 -27.62 -25.91
CA GLU A 202 24.50 -28.40 -25.18
C GLU A 202 23.92 -27.63 -24.02
N THR A 203 22.63 -27.84 -23.75
CA THR A 203 21.90 -27.20 -22.63
C THR A 203 21.27 -28.26 -21.72
N MET A 204 21.60 -28.21 -20.43
CA MET A 204 20.91 -28.98 -19.40
C MET A 204 19.86 -28.09 -18.71
N LYS A 205 18.77 -28.69 -18.27
CA LYS A 205 17.63 -28.01 -17.66
C LYS A 205 17.35 -28.59 -16.28
N TYR A 206 16.91 -27.73 -15.37
CA TYR A 206 16.50 -28.11 -14.01
C TYR A 206 15.24 -27.34 -13.64
N VAL A 207 14.47 -27.90 -12.72
CA VAL A 207 13.35 -27.22 -12.08
C VAL A 207 13.58 -27.28 -10.59
N ILE A 208 13.53 -26.14 -9.95
CA ILE A 208 13.56 -26.03 -8.47
C ILE A 208 12.20 -25.45 -8.06
N ILE A 209 11.60 -26.07 -7.06
CA ILE A 209 10.26 -25.77 -6.58
C ILE A 209 10.40 -25.46 -5.09
N MET A 210 9.89 -24.35 -4.64
CA MET A 210 9.69 -24.08 -3.22
C MET A 210 8.23 -23.80 -2.94
N GLY A 211 7.75 -24.28 -1.80
CA GLY A 211 6.34 -24.11 -1.51
C GLY A 211 5.96 -24.41 -0.06
N ILE A 212 4.66 -24.26 0.16
CA ILE A 212 4.01 -24.51 1.46
C ILE A 212 2.81 -25.41 1.20
N ALA A 213 2.61 -26.39 2.08
CA ALA A 213 1.50 -27.34 2.04
C ALA A 213 1.00 -27.65 3.47
N GLU A 214 -0.19 -28.19 3.59
CA GLU A 214 -0.75 -28.61 4.88
C GLU A 214 -0.54 -30.12 5.12
N GLN A 215 -0.41 -30.91 4.05
CA GLN A 215 -0.29 -32.36 4.10
C GLN A 215 0.91 -32.86 3.29
N GLU A 216 1.48 -34.02 3.67
CA GLU A 216 2.64 -34.59 2.96
C GLU A 216 2.29 -35.03 1.53
N ASP A 217 1.13 -35.63 1.33
CA ASP A 217 0.67 -36.05 0.02
C ASP A 217 0.38 -34.84 -0.92
N GLU A 218 0.07 -33.70 -0.37
CA GLU A 218 -0.04 -32.46 -1.12
C GLU A 218 1.33 -32.02 -1.65
N VAL A 219 2.39 -32.10 -0.84
CA VAL A 219 3.76 -31.80 -1.29
C VAL A 219 4.14 -32.68 -2.49
N GLU A 220 3.87 -33.99 -2.40
CA GLU A 220 4.18 -34.92 -3.50
C GLU A 220 3.40 -34.58 -4.78
N LYS A 221 2.13 -34.21 -4.65
CA LYS A 221 1.29 -33.78 -5.78
C LYS A 221 1.82 -32.50 -6.42
N LEU A 222 2.17 -31.50 -5.61
CA LEU A 222 2.74 -30.24 -6.06
C LEU A 222 4.07 -30.46 -6.78
N VAL A 223 4.96 -31.26 -6.21
CA VAL A 223 6.23 -31.62 -6.86
C VAL A 223 5.98 -32.32 -8.21
N ALA A 224 5.11 -33.32 -8.25
CA ALA A 224 4.78 -34.04 -9.46
C ALA A 224 4.13 -33.16 -10.54
N LYS A 225 3.45 -32.08 -10.14
CA LYS A 225 2.83 -31.12 -11.08
C LYS A 225 3.86 -30.28 -11.83
N TYR A 226 5.06 -30.05 -11.27
CA TYR A 226 6.08 -29.13 -11.81
C TYR A 226 7.45 -29.76 -12.08
N ASP A 227 7.65 -31.04 -11.87
CA ASP A 227 8.93 -31.74 -11.84
C ASP A 227 9.65 -31.91 -13.18
N SER A 228 9.23 -31.22 -14.23
CA SER A 228 9.92 -31.29 -15.54
C SER A 228 9.93 -29.96 -16.27
N ALA A 229 10.90 -29.78 -17.16
CA ALA A 229 11.03 -28.60 -17.98
C ALA A 229 9.78 -28.31 -18.84
N ALA A 230 9.07 -29.33 -19.29
CA ALA A 230 7.85 -29.17 -20.06
C ALA A 230 6.71 -28.62 -19.20
N LYS A 231 6.50 -29.21 -18.01
CA LYS A 231 5.48 -28.78 -17.06
C LYS A 231 5.74 -27.37 -16.53
N ALA A 232 7.00 -27.03 -16.17
CA ALA A 232 7.39 -25.69 -15.74
C ALA A 232 7.14 -24.63 -16.83
N LYS A 233 7.46 -24.93 -18.09
CA LYS A 233 7.16 -24.02 -19.21
C LYS A 233 5.67 -23.83 -19.44
N GLN A 234 4.90 -24.89 -19.36
CA GLN A 234 3.44 -24.82 -19.50
C GLN A 234 2.83 -23.95 -18.39
N ALA A 235 3.27 -24.13 -17.15
CA ALA A 235 2.82 -23.32 -16.03
C ALA A 235 3.21 -21.84 -16.19
N LEU A 236 4.42 -21.56 -16.66
CA LEU A 236 4.86 -20.20 -16.96
C LEU A 236 3.98 -19.52 -18.03
N GLU A 237 3.66 -20.23 -19.11
CA GLU A 237 2.79 -19.67 -20.16
C GLU A 237 1.37 -19.44 -19.62
N THR A 238 0.87 -20.31 -18.76
CA THR A 238 -0.42 -20.10 -18.07
C THR A 238 -0.39 -18.81 -17.23
N VAL A 239 0.67 -18.58 -16.43
CA VAL A 239 0.85 -17.36 -15.64
C VAL A 239 0.90 -16.13 -16.54
N LYS A 240 1.68 -16.18 -17.62
CA LYS A 240 1.80 -15.05 -18.56
C LYS A 240 0.46 -14.69 -19.19
N ASN A 241 -0.28 -15.68 -19.68
CA ASN A 241 -1.57 -15.46 -20.33
C ASN A 241 -2.58 -14.88 -19.34
N TYR A 242 -2.68 -15.46 -18.13
CA TYR A 242 -3.58 -14.95 -17.09
C TYR A 242 -3.34 -13.47 -16.80
N TRP A 243 -2.10 -13.08 -16.50
CA TRP A 243 -1.80 -11.69 -16.19
C TRP A 243 -1.90 -10.77 -17.41
N GLN A 244 -1.66 -11.29 -18.62
CA GLN A 244 -1.86 -10.53 -19.84
C GLN A 244 -3.34 -10.20 -20.09
N GLU A 245 -4.24 -11.09 -19.72
CA GLU A 245 -5.69 -10.91 -19.81
C GLU A 245 -6.21 -10.06 -18.64
N LYS A 246 -5.75 -10.34 -17.42
CA LYS A 246 -6.19 -9.64 -16.21
C LYS A 246 -5.83 -8.15 -16.23
N VAL A 247 -4.61 -7.80 -16.66
CA VAL A 247 -4.20 -6.40 -16.86
C VAL A 247 -4.65 -5.94 -18.24
N ASN A 248 -5.91 -5.56 -18.34
CA ASN A 248 -6.62 -5.32 -19.59
C ASN A 248 -6.48 -3.90 -20.14
N VAL A 249 -6.02 -2.93 -19.33
CA VAL A 249 -5.77 -1.56 -19.78
C VAL A 249 -4.43 -1.48 -20.50
N ARG A 250 -4.46 -0.99 -21.75
CA ARG A 250 -3.28 -0.88 -22.62
C ARG A 250 -3.16 0.53 -23.17
N TYR A 251 -1.93 0.98 -23.26
CA TYR A 251 -1.58 2.30 -23.81
C TYR A 251 -0.87 2.14 -25.15
N HIS A 252 -1.14 3.06 -26.07
CA HIS A 252 -0.53 3.14 -27.41
C HIS A 252 -0.25 4.61 -27.72
N THR A 253 0.83 5.14 -27.12
CA THR A 253 1.17 6.58 -27.21
C THR A 253 2.17 6.91 -28.31
N GLY A 254 2.77 5.89 -28.94
CA GLY A 254 3.88 6.04 -29.88
C GLY A 254 5.26 5.95 -29.23
N ASP A 255 5.38 6.07 -27.90
CA ASP A 255 6.58 5.74 -27.13
C ASP A 255 6.42 4.36 -26.47
N SER A 256 7.07 3.35 -27.03
CA SER A 256 6.98 1.98 -26.55
C SER A 256 7.52 1.79 -25.11
N ARG A 257 8.45 2.63 -24.66
CA ARG A 257 8.98 2.57 -23.27
C ARG A 257 7.94 3.10 -22.30
N PHE A 258 7.27 4.18 -22.64
CA PHE A 258 6.16 4.71 -21.86
C PHE A 258 5.00 3.72 -21.81
N ASP A 259 4.62 3.11 -22.93
CA ASP A 259 3.57 2.11 -23.00
C ASP A 259 3.88 0.88 -22.11
N LEU A 260 5.13 0.41 -22.09
CA LEU A 260 5.59 -0.66 -21.21
C LEU A 260 5.57 -0.23 -19.73
N PHE A 261 6.00 0.98 -19.43
CA PHE A 261 5.93 1.55 -18.07
C PHE A 261 4.47 1.64 -17.59
N MET A 262 3.57 2.15 -18.42
CA MET A 262 2.15 2.25 -18.09
C MET A 262 1.49 0.88 -17.91
N ARG A 263 1.97 -0.15 -18.60
CA ARG A 263 1.53 -1.52 -18.34
C ARG A 263 1.90 -1.99 -16.93
N TRP A 264 3.11 -1.66 -16.45
CA TRP A 264 3.52 -1.90 -15.09
C TRP A 264 2.69 -1.09 -14.09
N VAL A 265 2.43 0.18 -14.37
CA VAL A 265 1.55 1.04 -13.55
C VAL A 265 0.14 0.43 -13.44
N SER A 266 -0.43 -0.05 -14.55
CA SER A 266 -1.75 -0.70 -14.56
C SER A 266 -1.79 -2.03 -13.79
N PHE A 267 -0.65 -2.67 -13.58
CA PHE A 267 -0.54 -3.89 -12.78
C PHE A 267 -0.53 -3.62 -11.25
N GLN A 268 -0.02 -2.47 -10.83
CA GLN A 268 0.16 -2.14 -9.40
C GLN A 268 -1.12 -2.26 -8.56
N PRO A 269 -2.31 -1.81 -9.00
CA PRO A 269 -3.54 -1.93 -8.22
C PRO A 269 -3.90 -3.37 -7.86
N PHE A 270 -3.63 -4.33 -8.74
CA PHE A 270 -3.84 -5.76 -8.43
C PHE A 270 -2.92 -6.24 -7.31
N LEU A 271 -1.66 -5.84 -7.33
CA LEU A 271 -0.70 -6.18 -6.28
C LEU A 271 -1.08 -5.54 -4.94
N ARG A 272 -1.51 -4.29 -4.95
CA ARG A 272 -1.97 -3.59 -3.74
C ARG A 272 -3.21 -4.24 -3.14
N ARG A 273 -4.13 -4.70 -3.98
CA ARG A 273 -5.30 -5.46 -3.51
C ARG A 273 -4.90 -6.75 -2.79
N LEU A 274 -3.85 -7.43 -3.27
CA LEU A 274 -3.36 -8.68 -2.67
C LEU A 274 -2.52 -8.45 -1.41
N TYR A 275 -1.61 -7.47 -1.45
CA TYR A 275 -0.58 -7.27 -0.43
C TYR A 275 -0.83 -6.08 0.51
N GLY A 276 -1.84 -5.26 0.23
CA GLY A 276 -2.14 -4.05 1.00
C GLY A 276 -1.25 -2.86 0.64
N CYS A 277 -1.09 -1.93 1.57
CA CYS A 277 -0.43 -0.64 1.36
C CYS A 277 1.06 -0.76 1.03
N SER A 278 1.70 -1.84 1.45
CA SER A 278 3.12 -2.09 1.23
C SER A 278 3.30 -3.38 0.48
N PHE A 279 4.10 -3.37 -0.58
CA PHE A 279 4.55 -4.59 -1.27
C PHE A 279 5.56 -5.38 -0.45
N LEU A 280 6.02 -4.83 0.66
CA LEU A 280 6.84 -5.52 1.64
C LEU A 280 5.89 -6.13 2.68
N PRO A 281 5.50 -7.40 2.53
CA PRO A 281 4.59 -8.05 3.45
C PRO A 281 5.20 -7.98 4.85
N HIS A 282 4.42 -7.52 5.81
CA HIS A 282 4.79 -7.48 7.23
C HIS A 282 6.00 -6.63 7.59
N HIS A 283 6.49 -5.80 6.70
CA HIS A 283 7.73 -5.10 6.93
C HIS A 283 7.67 -4.25 8.20
N ASP A 284 7.01 -3.11 8.20
CA ASP A 284 6.99 -2.26 9.40
C ASP A 284 5.70 -2.40 10.22
N TYR A 285 4.72 -3.03 9.65
CA TYR A 285 3.36 -3.00 10.15
C TYR A 285 2.79 -4.38 10.52
N GLY A 286 3.51 -5.43 10.26
CA GLY A 286 3.42 -6.78 10.80
C GLY A 286 2.11 -7.56 10.67
N ARG A 287 1.00 -6.98 10.23
CA ARG A 287 -0.31 -7.59 10.41
C ARG A 287 -1.18 -7.71 9.16
N GLY A 288 -0.65 -7.40 7.99
CA GLY A 288 -1.39 -7.54 6.73
C GLY A 288 -2.64 -6.65 6.61
N GLY A 289 -2.82 -5.69 7.51
CA GLY A 289 -3.88 -4.69 7.43
C GLY A 289 -3.59 -3.68 6.33
N ARG A 290 -4.66 -3.13 5.75
CA ARG A 290 -4.58 -2.09 4.73
C ARG A 290 -4.94 -0.76 5.36
N GLY A 291 -4.13 0.27 5.15
CA GLY A 291 -4.41 1.62 5.62
C GLY A 291 -5.74 2.12 5.04
N TRP A 292 -6.47 2.88 5.82
CA TRP A 292 -7.77 3.43 5.43
C TRP A 292 -7.70 4.20 4.10
N ARG A 293 -6.85 5.22 4.05
CA ARG A 293 -6.62 6.06 2.87
C ARG A 293 -6.24 5.23 1.65
N ASP A 294 -5.30 4.32 1.82
CA ASP A 294 -4.73 3.54 0.72
C ASP A 294 -5.77 2.66 0.05
N LEU A 295 -6.62 1.97 0.82
CA LEU A 295 -7.63 1.10 0.25
C LEU A 295 -8.69 1.86 -0.53
N TRP A 296 -9.11 3.03 -0.06
CA TRP A 296 -10.05 3.88 -0.80
C TRP A 296 -9.45 4.34 -2.13
N GLN A 297 -8.18 4.75 -2.13
CA GLN A 297 -7.48 5.14 -3.36
C GLN A 297 -7.25 3.97 -4.31
N ASP A 298 -6.96 2.78 -3.80
CA ASP A 298 -6.80 1.58 -4.62
C ASP A 298 -8.11 1.24 -5.37
N CYS A 299 -9.27 1.44 -4.75
CA CYS A 299 -10.56 1.28 -5.40
C CYS A 299 -10.75 2.18 -6.64
N LEU A 300 -10.15 3.38 -6.67
CA LEU A 300 -10.20 4.27 -7.84
C LEU A 300 -9.64 3.60 -9.10
N SER A 301 -8.52 2.90 -8.96
CA SER A 301 -7.89 2.19 -10.08
C SER A 301 -8.65 0.92 -10.46
N LEU A 302 -9.17 0.19 -9.46
CA LEU A 302 -9.92 -1.05 -9.68
C LEU A 302 -11.23 -0.81 -10.43
N LEU A 303 -11.86 0.36 -10.30
CA LEU A 303 -13.04 0.74 -11.08
C LEU A 303 -12.82 0.62 -12.60
N LEU A 304 -11.60 0.87 -13.08
CA LEU A 304 -11.24 0.78 -14.49
C LEU A 304 -10.79 -0.62 -14.93
N MET A 305 -10.18 -1.38 -14.02
CA MET A 305 -9.45 -2.60 -14.36
C MET A 305 -10.16 -3.89 -13.94
N ASP A 306 -10.79 -3.89 -12.76
CA ASP A 306 -11.42 -5.06 -12.16
C ASP A 306 -12.61 -4.64 -11.27
N PRO A 307 -13.69 -4.10 -11.86
CA PRO A 307 -14.77 -3.43 -11.11
C PRO A 307 -15.71 -4.39 -10.37
N GLY A 308 -15.63 -5.70 -10.58
CA GLY A 308 -16.63 -6.67 -10.13
C GLY A 308 -17.01 -6.59 -8.65
N ASP A 309 -16.03 -6.37 -7.77
CA ASP A 309 -16.25 -6.32 -6.31
C ASP A 309 -16.25 -4.90 -5.74
N VAL A 310 -16.01 -3.87 -6.57
CA VAL A 310 -15.77 -2.51 -6.06
C VAL A 310 -17.00 -1.97 -5.34
N ARG A 311 -18.20 -2.20 -5.85
CA ARG A 311 -19.45 -1.81 -5.18
C ARG A 311 -19.53 -2.36 -3.76
N GLN A 312 -19.31 -3.66 -3.61
CA GLN A 312 -19.35 -4.33 -2.31
C GLN A 312 -18.24 -3.82 -1.38
N MET A 313 -17.04 -3.57 -1.91
CA MET A 313 -15.93 -2.98 -1.14
C MET A 313 -16.30 -1.59 -0.63
N VAL A 314 -16.83 -0.72 -1.47
CA VAL A 314 -17.25 0.65 -1.10
C VAL A 314 -18.28 0.60 0.02
N VAL A 315 -19.38 -0.16 -0.16
CA VAL A 315 -20.44 -0.27 0.86
C VAL A 315 -19.88 -0.81 2.18
N SER A 316 -19.09 -1.89 2.11
CA SER A 316 -18.51 -2.53 3.31
C SER A 316 -17.54 -1.61 4.05
N ASN A 317 -16.73 -0.82 3.32
CA ASN A 317 -15.72 0.04 3.92
C ASN A 317 -16.32 1.20 4.73
N TYR A 318 -17.52 1.68 4.39
CA TYR A 318 -18.22 2.67 5.21
C TYR A 318 -18.51 2.18 6.63
N GLY A 319 -18.60 0.87 6.85
CA GLY A 319 -18.71 0.29 8.18
C GLY A 319 -17.55 0.64 9.13
N GLY A 320 -16.42 1.14 8.61
CA GLY A 320 -15.29 1.62 9.40
C GLY A 320 -15.38 3.07 9.86
N VAL A 321 -16.38 3.83 9.43
CA VAL A 321 -16.65 5.21 9.88
C VAL A 321 -17.29 5.18 11.26
N ARG A 322 -16.83 6.06 12.18
CA ARG A 322 -17.47 6.27 13.47
C ARG A 322 -18.55 7.35 13.38
N ILE A 323 -19.50 7.28 14.25
CA ILE A 323 -20.62 8.23 14.29
C ILE A 323 -20.17 9.69 14.57
N ASP A 324 -18.96 9.90 15.06
CA ASP A 324 -18.37 11.22 15.23
C ASP A 324 -17.59 11.73 13.98
N GLY A 325 -17.70 11.03 12.86
CA GLY A 325 -17.06 11.38 11.60
C GLY A 325 -15.57 11.05 11.51
N THR A 326 -15.02 10.33 12.49
CA THR A 326 -13.69 9.70 12.39
C THR A 326 -13.82 8.28 11.85
N ASN A 327 -12.74 7.53 11.74
CA ASN A 327 -12.77 6.19 11.19
C ASN A 327 -11.75 5.26 11.86
N ALA A 328 -11.92 3.96 11.66
CA ALA A 328 -10.89 2.97 11.95
C ALA A 328 -9.65 3.23 11.09
N THR A 329 -8.46 3.04 11.64
CA THR A 329 -7.19 3.32 10.94
C THR A 329 -6.87 2.25 9.89
N ILE A 330 -7.28 1.01 10.12
CA ILE A 330 -6.94 -0.14 9.27
C ILE A 330 -8.21 -0.90 8.88
N ILE A 331 -8.30 -1.26 7.62
CA ILE A 331 -9.28 -2.20 7.08
C ILE A 331 -8.61 -3.58 7.02
N GLY A 332 -9.26 -4.57 7.63
CA GLY A 332 -8.75 -5.93 7.70
C GLY A 332 -8.78 -6.69 6.37
N SER A 333 -8.37 -7.93 6.40
CA SER A 333 -8.32 -8.79 5.20
C SER A 333 -9.69 -9.22 4.68
N LYS A 334 -10.69 -9.21 5.54
CA LYS A 334 -12.06 -9.56 5.21
C LYS A 334 -12.92 -8.30 5.11
N LEU A 335 -13.94 -8.35 4.26
CA LEU A 335 -14.94 -7.29 4.18
C LEU A 335 -15.63 -7.09 5.55
N GLY A 336 -15.72 -5.84 5.99
CA GLY A 336 -16.31 -5.49 7.28
C GLY A 336 -15.43 -5.75 8.51
N GLU A 337 -14.16 -6.07 8.32
CA GLU A 337 -13.17 -6.19 9.40
C GLU A 337 -12.40 -4.88 9.54
N PHE A 338 -12.41 -4.30 10.74
CA PHE A 338 -11.75 -3.02 11.01
C PHE A 338 -10.90 -3.12 12.28
N ILE A 339 -9.78 -2.37 12.29
CA ILE A 339 -8.89 -2.25 13.43
C ILE A 339 -8.74 -0.77 13.76
N ALA A 340 -9.02 -0.41 15.00
CA ALA A 340 -9.03 0.97 15.46
C ALA A 340 -7.69 1.66 15.24
N ASP A 341 -6.62 1.03 15.72
CA ASP A 341 -5.25 1.49 15.57
C ASP A 341 -4.26 0.33 15.74
N ARG A 342 -3.05 0.48 15.24
CA ARG A 342 -1.99 -0.55 15.30
C ARG A 342 -1.44 -0.76 16.69
N ASN A 343 -1.33 0.32 17.48
CA ASN A 343 -0.61 0.36 18.75
C ASN A 343 -1.50 0.79 19.90
N GLY A 344 -2.83 0.76 19.75
CA GLY A 344 -3.76 1.29 20.74
C GLY A 344 -3.68 2.81 20.91
N ILE A 345 -3.00 3.53 20.01
CA ILE A 345 -2.93 4.99 20.00
C ILE A 345 -4.00 5.50 19.05
N SER A 346 -4.98 6.20 19.60
CA SER A 346 -6.01 6.85 18.81
C SER A 346 -5.40 8.01 18.01
N ARG A 347 -5.47 7.92 16.68
CA ARG A 347 -5.09 9.00 15.76
C ARG A 347 -6.27 9.39 14.90
N VAL A 348 -6.49 10.67 14.77
CA VAL A 348 -7.44 11.23 13.81
C VAL A 348 -6.64 11.83 12.67
N TRP A 349 -6.79 11.24 11.50
CA TRP A 349 -6.22 11.71 10.25
C TRP A 349 -7.26 12.56 9.54
N MET A 350 -7.00 13.84 9.43
CA MET A 350 -8.04 14.77 8.99
C MET A 350 -8.45 14.59 7.52
N ASP A 351 -7.60 13.99 6.69
CA ASP A 351 -7.87 13.70 5.28
C ASP A 351 -8.71 12.43 5.05
N HIS A 352 -8.88 11.60 6.07
CA HIS A 352 -9.47 10.27 5.92
C HIS A 352 -10.91 10.27 5.42
N ALA A 353 -11.69 11.29 5.69
CA ALA A 353 -13.06 11.42 5.17
C ALA A 353 -13.11 11.91 3.71
N VAL A 354 -12.04 12.51 3.20
CA VAL A 354 -11.98 13.02 1.82
C VAL A 354 -11.98 11.88 0.80
N TRP A 355 -11.22 10.82 1.05
CA TRP A 355 -11.00 9.73 0.09
C TRP A 355 -12.22 8.82 -0.10
N PRO A 356 -13.00 8.47 0.94
CA PRO A 356 -14.26 7.75 0.77
C PRO A 356 -15.20 8.42 -0.23
N PHE A 357 -15.39 9.74 -0.08
CA PHE A 357 -16.23 10.48 -1.00
C PHE A 357 -15.66 10.53 -2.43
N MET A 358 -14.37 10.81 -2.58
CA MET A 358 -13.74 10.84 -3.91
C MET A 358 -13.89 9.51 -4.65
N THR A 359 -13.71 8.39 -3.94
CA THR A 359 -13.90 7.05 -4.49
C THR A 359 -15.36 6.79 -4.85
N THR A 360 -16.28 7.12 -3.95
CA THR A 360 -17.71 6.94 -4.19
C THR A 360 -18.18 7.82 -5.35
N LYS A 361 -17.71 9.07 -5.44
CA LYS A 361 -18.02 9.97 -6.56
C LYS A 361 -17.54 9.41 -7.90
N LEU A 362 -16.29 8.88 -7.94
CA LEU A 362 -15.79 8.23 -9.16
C LEU A 362 -16.62 6.99 -9.51
N TYR A 363 -17.02 6.21 -8.50
CA TYR A 363 -17.91 5.07 -8.71
C TYR A 363 -19.24 5.51 -9.33
N LEU A 364 -19.86 6.57 -8.80
CA LEU A 364 -21.09 7.16 -9.36
C LEU A 364 -20.89 7.62 -10.82
N ASP A 365 -19.79 8.29 -11.10
CA ASP A 365 -19.47 8.80 -12.45
C ASP A 365 -19.25 7.66 -13.46
N GLN A 366 -18.68 6.54 -13.04
CA GLN A 366 -18.40 5.41 -13.92
C GLN A 366 -19.61 4.49 -14.13
N THR A 367 -20.48 4.35 -13.13
CA THR A 367 -21.55 3.35 -13.14
C THR A 367 -22.95 3.94 -13.30
N GLY A 368 -23.15 5.19 -12.87
CA GLY A 368 -24.45 5.82 -12.75
C GLY A 368 -25.34 5.26 -11.62
N ASP A 369 -24.80 4.37 -10.77
CA ASP A 369 -25.50 3.72 -9.65
C ASP A 369 -25.65 4.68 -8.47
N VAL A 370 -26.57 5.62 -8.57
CA VAL A 370 -26.85 6.59 -7.50
C VAL A 370 -27.50 5.96 -6.26
N GLU A 371 -28.10 4.77 -6.41
CA GLU A 371 -28.77 4.04 -5.32
C GLU A 371 -27.77 3.56 -4.26
N ILE A 372 -26.47 3.45 -4.59
CA ILE A 372 -25.44 3.10 -3.61
C ILE A 372 -25.45 4.07 -2.41
N LEU A 373 -25.80 5.35 -2.62
CA LEU A 373 -25.87 6.35 -1.55
C LEU A 373 -26.97 6.04 -0.52
N LEU A 374 -27.95 5.23 -0.88
CA LEU A 374 -29.04 4.78 -0.01
C LEU A 374 -28.78 3.41 0.64
N GLU A 375 -27.71 2.71 0.23
CA GLU A 375 -27.28 1.48 0.89
C GLU A 375 -26.94 1.74 2.36
N LYS A 376 -27.22 0.76 3.22
CA LYS A 376 -26.99 0.88 4.66
C LYS A 376 -25.68 0.22 5.06
N ALA A 377 -24.94 0.91 5.91
CA ALA A 377 -23.75 0.40 6.57
C ALA A 377 -23.83 0.66 8.08
N LYS A 378 -23.14 -0.18 8.84
CA LYS A 378 -22.96 0.01 10.29
C LYS A 378 -21.97 1.13 10.54
N TYR A 379 -21.93 1.64 11.77
CA TYR A 379 -20.88 2.55 12.22
C TYR A 379 -19.91 1.80 13.14
N PHE A 380 -18.62 2.02 12.93
CA PHE A 380 -17.57 1.48 13.79
C PHE A 380 -17.61 2.11 15.18
N LYS A 381 -17.37 1.32 16.21
CA LYS A 381 -17.31 1.77 17.61
C LYS A 381 -16.15 1.10 18.34
N ASP A 382 -15.42 1.91 19.09
CA ASP A 382 -14.41 1.52 20.05
C ASP A 382 -14.42 2.50 21.24
N ALA A 383 -13.42 2.46 22.09
CA ALA A 383 -13.31 3.38 23.24
C ALA A 383 -13.05 4.84 22.82
N GLN A 384 -12.65 5.12 21.58
CA GLN A 384 -12.43 6.51 21.14
C GLN A 384 -13.74 7.28 21.09
N ALA A 385 -13.74 8.51 21.58
CA ALA A 385 -14.86 9.44 21.54
C ALA A 385 -14.40 10.87 21.26
N GLY A 386 -15.36 11.78 20.99
CA GLY A 386 -15.08 13.20 20.82
C GLY A 386 -14.08 13.51 19.71
N ARG A 387 -14.12 12.77 18.61
CA ARG A 387 -13.16 12.85 17.51
C ARG A 387 -11.70 12.64 17.97
N GLY A 388 -11.49 11.66 18.85
CA GLY A 388 -10.15 11.31 19.35
C GLY A 388 -9.62 12.22 20.47
N THR A 389 -10.45 13.09 21.04
CA THR A 389 -10.07 13.95 22.18
C THR A 389 -10.53 13.41 23.52
N ASP A 390 -11.36 12.38 23.53
CA ASP A 390 -11.97 11.80 24.72
C ASP A 390 -12.03 10.28 24.63
N ILE A 391 -12.29 9.62 25.75
CA ILE A 391 -12.43 8.17 25.87
C ILE A 391 -13.82 7.88 26.41
N ASP A 392 -14.51 6.94 25.79
CA ASP A 392 -15.76 6.38 26.25
C ASP A 392 -15.46 5.26 27.27
N ASP A 393 -15.43 5.60 28.55
CA ASP A 393 -15.15 4.68 29.65
C ASP A 393 -16.21 3.59 29.84
N ALA A 394 -17.37 3.75 29.22
CA ALA A 394 -18.44 2.75 29.25
C ALA A 394 -18.29 1.68 28.15
N TRP A 395 -17.46 1.93 27.13
CA TRP A 395 -17.19 0.92 26.10
C TRP A 395 -16.29 -0.20 26.63
N THR A 396 -16.64 -1.44 26.29
CA THR A 396 -15.86 -2.65 26.60
C THR A 396 -15.83 -3.58 25.39
N ASP A 397 -14.95 -4.58 25.40
CA ASP A 397 -14.91 -5.60 24.33
C ASP A 397 -16.26 -6.35 24.19
N GLU A 398 -17.05 -6.45 25.26
CA GLU A 398 -18.37 -7.08 25.22
C GLU A 398 -19.40 -6.23 24.47
N TYR A 399 -19.23 -4.90 24.46
CA TYR A 399 -20.04 -4.01 23.63
C TYR A 399 -19.87 -4.33 22.15
N GLY A 400 -18.67 -4.70 21.75
CA GLY A 400 -18.29 -5.03 20.38
C GLY A 400 -17.93 -3.81 19.55
N MET A 401 -17.75 -4.02 18.25
CA MET A 401 -17.20 -3.04 17.32
C MET A 401 -18.24 -2.20 16.56
N TRP A 402 -19.53 -2.32 16.91
CA TRP A 402 -20.61 -1.61 16.21
C TRP A 402 -21.36 -0.65 17.11
N GLN A 403 -21.63 0.55 16.60
CA GLN A 403 -22.42 1.56 17.30
C GLN A 403 -23.82 1.01 17.61
N ARG A 404 -24.28 1.20 18.84
CA ARG A 404 -25.62 0.79 19.29
C ARG A 404 -26.50 1.98 19.60
N THR A 405 -27.80 1.74 19.51
CA THR A 405 -28.83 2.65 20.01
C THR A 405 -29.02 2.46 21.51
N ALA A 406 -29.66 3.42 22.18
CA ALA A 406 -30.07 3.31 23.59
C ALA A 406 -30.99 2.12 23.85
N GLY A 407 -31.62 1.54 22.82
CA GLY A 407 -32.40 0.29 22.87
C GLY A 407 -31.52 -0.97 22.80
N GLY A 408 -30.23 -0.87 22.57
CA GLY A 408 -29.27 -1.98 22.45
C GLY A 408 -29.12 -2.55 21.05
N ASP A 409 -29.88 -2.09 20.06
CA ASP A 409 -29.78 -2.55 18.68
C ASP A 409 -28.57 -1.93 17.97
N VAL A 410 -27.93 -2.69 17.08
CA VAL A 410 -26.88 -2.15 16.21
C VAL A 410 -27.49 -1.16 15.23
N TYR A 411 -26.93 0.04 15.17
CA TYR A 411 -27.40 1.09 14.28
C TYR A 411 -26.80 0.96 12.88
N GLU A 412 -27.63 1.24 11.87
CA GLU A 412 -27.25 1.31 10.47
C GLU A 412 -27.77 2.62 9.86
N GLY A 413 -26.85 3.39 9.25
CA GLY A 413 -27.16 4.56 8.46
C GLY A 413 -26.90 4.35 6.97
N THR A 414 -27.42 5.22 6.12
CA THR A 414 -27.11 5.19 4.70
C THR A 414 -25.67 5.64 4.42
N ILE A 415 -25.10 5.28 3.28
CA ILE A 415 -23.79 5.81 2.87
C ILE A 415 -23.82 7.33 2.80
N LEU A 416 -24.94 7.91 2.33
CA LEU A 416 -25.11 9.36 2.34
C LEU A 416 -25.04 9.92 3.78
N GLU A 417 -25.61 9.24 4.76
CA GLU A 417 -25.52 9.64 6.17
C GLU A 417 -24.09 9.61 6.68
N HIS A 418 -23.32 8.56 6.36
CA HIS A 418 -21.88 8.48 6.69
C HIS A 418 -21.11 9.66 6.11
N LEU A 419 -21.31 9.95 4.84
CA LEU A 419 -20.65 11.07 4.16
C LEU A 419 -21.02 12.42 4.77
N LEU A 420 -22.29 12.63 5.14
CA LEU A 420 -22.71 13.85 5.83
C LEU A 420 -22.02 13.99 7.19
N VAL A 421 -21.97 12.93 7.98
CA VAL A 421 -21.32 12.94 9.30
C VAL A 421 -19.83 13.26 9.16
N GLU A 422 -19.11 12.60 8.26
CA GLU A 422 -17.69 12.83 8.03
C GLU A 422 -17.39 14.29 7.66
N HIS A 423 -18.12 14.84 6.70
CA HIS A 423 -17.86 16.18 6.17
C HIS A 423 -18.37 17.32 7.09
N LEU A 424 -19.52 17.13 7.70
CA LEU A 424 -20.08 18.15 8.59
C LEU A 424 -19.33 18.21 9.92
N CYS A 425 -18.90 17.09 10.49
CA CYS A 425 -18.04 17.12 11.67
C CYS A 425 -16.71 17.85 11.39
N ALA A 426 -16.09 17.61 10.23
CA ALA A 426 -14.87 18.29 9.83
C ALA A 426 -15.08 19.82 9.68
N PHE A 427 -16.21 20.24 9.09
CA PHE A 427 -16.56 21.67 8.93
C PHE A 427 -16.58 22.45 10.26
N TYR A 428 -16.95 21.78 11.37
CA TYR A 428 -17.01 22.38 12.69
C TYR A 428 -15.74 22.18 13.53
N GLU A 429 -14.79 21.34 13.09
CA GLU A 429 -13.53 21.09 13.77
C GLU A 429 -12.41 22.03 13.27
N VAL A 430 -12.50 23.29 13.68
CA VAL A 430 -11.59 24.33 13.21
C VAL A 430 -10.66 24.85 14.29
N GLY A 431 -9.49 25.36 13.85
CA GLY A 431 -8.54 26.07 14.69
C GLY A 431 -8.75 27.57 14.71
N LYS A 432 -7.71 28.34 15.05
CA LYS A 432 -7.75 29.79 15.27
C LYS A 432 -7.99 30.60 13.98
N HIS A 433 -7.57 30.06 12.83
CA HIS A 433 -7.74 30.73 11.55
C HIS A 433 -9.04 30.31 10.84
N ASN A 434 -9.86 29.52 11.53
CA ASN A 434 -11.11 28.95 11.00
C ASN A 434 -10.89 27.93 9.87
N GLU A 435 -9.66 27.42 9.77
CA GLU A 435 -9.30 26.29 8.93
C GLU A 435 -9.43 24.98 9.74
N MET A 436 -9.63 23.86 9.05
CA MET A 436 -9.82 22.55 9.72
C MET A 436 -8.53 22.11 10.41
N ARG A 437 -8.67 21.59 11.62
CA ARG A 437 -7.52 21.15 12.44
C ARG A 437 -6.81 19.97 11.83
N LEU A 438 -5.47 20.01 11.82
CA LEU A 438 -4.60 18.99 11.25
C LEU A 438 -4.65 17.66 12.02
N ARG A 439 -4.79 17.72 13.36
CA ARG A 439 -4.86 16.54 14.23
C ARG A 439 -3.61 15.65 14.11
N GLY A 440 -3.79 14.36 13.83
CA GLY A 440 -2.69 13.40 13.71
C GLY A 440 -1.85 13.53 12.45
N ALA A 441 -2.33 14.18 11.44
CA ALA A 441 -1.79 14.65 10.18
C ALA A 441 -2.89 14.68 9.09
N ASP A 442 -2.53 15.01 7.87
CA ASP A 442 -3.34 14.78 6.68
C ASP A 442 -2.64 13.78 5.74
N TRP A 443 -2.79 13.91 4.41
CA TRP A 443 -2.07 13.09 3.42
C TRP A 443 -0.55 13.10 3.64
N ASN A 444 -0.02 14.22 4.13
CA ASN A 444 1.37 14.29 4.55
C ASN A 444 1.53 13.76 5.98
N ASP A 445 1.71 12.47 6.10
CA ASP A 445 1.89 11.74 7.37
C ASP A 445 3.02 12.30 8.26
N ALA A 446 3.91 13.08 7.68
CA ALA A 446 5.06 13.62 8.37
C ALA A 446 4.80 14.96 9.08
N LEU A 447 3.57 15.46 9.03
CA LEU A 447 3.09 16.62 9.80
C LEU A 447 2.48 16.22 11.15
N ASP A 448 2.95 15.14 11.74
CA ASP A 448 2.34 14.42 12.86
C ASP A 448 2.56 15.06 14.25
N MET A 449 3.29 16.17 14.35
CA MET A 449 3.56 16.87 15.60
C MET A 449 2.79 18.19 15.74
N ALA A 450 2.07 18.61 14.72
CA ALA A 450 1.23 19.83 14.77
C ALA A 450 -0.20 19.58 15.31
N ALA A 451 -0.37 18.54 16.16
CA ALA A 451 -1.67 18.05 16.57
C ALA A 451 -2.46 19.00 17.47
N ASP A 452 -1.77 19.88 18.22
CA ASP A 452 -2.42 20.74 19.22
C ASP A 452 -3.12 21.93 18.60
N ASN A 453 -2.46 22.68 17.70
CA ASN A 453 -2.99 23.89 17.09
C ASN A 453 -2.87 23.93 15.57
N GLY A 454 -2.18 22.95 14.96
CA GLY A 454 -2.01 22.93 13.50
C GLY A 454 -3.33 22.87 12.75
N GLU A 455 -3.37 23.56 11.60
CA GLU A 455 -4.51 23.60 10.69
C GLU A 455 -4.07 23.25 9.28
N SER A 456 -4.93 22.59 8.51
CA SER A 456 -4.68 22.24 7.10
C SER A 456 -5.60 23.03 6.18
N VAL A 457 -5.10 24.08 5.57
CA VAL A 457 -5.79 24.83 4.51
C VAL A 457 -5.94 23.93 3.27
N ALA A 458 -4.93 23.12 2.98
CA ALA A 458 -4.95 22.18 1.87
C ALA A 458 -6.19 21.28 1.89
N PHE A 459 -6.42 20.61 3.01
CA PHE A 459 -7.57 19.71 3.13
C PHE A 459 -8.88 20.43 3.45
N THR A 460 -8.85 21.62 4.03
CA THR A 460 -10.05 22.47 4.10
C THR A 460 -10.58 22.78 2.69
N CYS A 461 -9.67 23.04 1.72
CA CYS A 461 -10.04 23.14 0.30
C CYS A 461 -10.70 21.86 -0.22
N ALA A 462 -10.11 20.68 0.09
CA ALA A 462 -10.64 19.40 -0.36
C ALA A 462 -12.07 19.15 0.17
N TYR A 463 -12.30 19.42 1.45
CA TYR A 463 -13.63 19.30 2.07
C TYR A 463 -14.65 20.26 1.44
N ALA A 464 -14.25 21.50 1.12
CA ALA A 464 -15.13 22.45 0.43
C ALA A 464 -15.56 21.90 -0.94
N GLY A 465 -14.61 21.36 -1.71
CA GLY A 465 -14.89 20.71 -2.99
C GLY A 465 -15.82 19.51 -2.85
N ASN A 466 -15.60 18.68 -1.84
CA ASN A 466 -16.44 17.51 -1.56
C ASN A 466 -17.87 17.92 -1.16
N LEU A 467 -18.03 18.91 -0.28
CA LEU A 467 -19.36 19.43 0.11
C LEU A 467 -20.17 19.89 -1.10
N ARG A 468 -19.54 20.62 -2.02
CA ARG A 468 -20.18 21.08 -3.26
C ARG A 468 -20.57 19.91 -4.15
N GLN A 469 -19.67 18.96 -4.37
CA GLN A 469 -19.95 17.78 -5.18
C GLN A 469 -20.98 16.85 -4.53
N LEU A 470 -21.06 16.79 -3.19
CA LEU A 470 -22.09 16.03 -2.47
C LEU A 470 -23.48 16.66 -2.70
N ALA A 471 -23.57 18.01 -2.71
CA ALA A 471 -24.80 18.69 -3.12
C ALA A 471 -25.19 18.36 -4.56
N ASP A 472 -24.22 18.25 -5.48
CA ASP A 472 -24.48 17.82 -6.86
C ASP A 472 -24.95 16.37 -6.95
N CYS A 473 -24.42 15.47 -6.10
CA CYS A 473 -24.92 14.10 -6.01
C CYS A 473 -26.40 14.05 -5.56
N LEU A 474 -26.81 14.91 -4.62
CA LEU A 474 -28.21 15.00 -4.21
C LEU A 474 -29.12 15.48 -5.36
N ARG A 475 -28.68 16.47 -6.14
CA ARG A 475 -29.41 16.90 -7.36
C ARG A 475 -29.54 15.76 -8.36
N LEU A 476 -28.45 15.00 -8.56
CA LEU A 476 -28.45 13.84 -9.44
C LEU A 476 -29.42 12.75 -8.96
N MET A 477 -29.54 12.53 -7.65
CA MET A 477 -30.52 11.58 -7.07
C MET A 477 -31.95 12.05 -7.28
N GLN A 478 -32.23 13.36 -7.14
CA GLN A 478 -33.56 13.91 -7.45
C GLN A 478 -33.93 13.65 -8.92
N ASP A 479 -33.00 13.87 -9.84
CA ASP A 479 -33.24 13.72 -11.28
C ASP A 479 -33.34 12.25 -11.71
N LYS A 480 -32.53 11.35 -11.13
CA LYS A 480 -32.43 9.96 -11.58
C LYS A 480 -33.45 9.02 -10.96
N ILE A 481 -33.71 9.16 -9.67
CA ILE A 481 -34.53 8.22 -8.89
C ILE A 481 -35.71 8.90 -8.17
N ALA A 482 -35.95 10.18 -8.45
CA ALA A 482 -37.00 11.01 -7.83
C ALA A 482 -36.97 10.97 -6.28
N CYS A 483 -35.81 10.79 -5.67
CA CYS A 483 -35.62 10.82 -4.24
C CYS A 483 -35.50 12.28 -3.79
N THR A 484 -36.38 12.74 -2.93
CA THR A 484 -36.44 14.15 -2.49
C THR A 484 -36.17 14.35 -1.00
N GLU A 485 -36.14 13.28 -0.25
CA GLU A 485 -35.97 13.28 1.20
C GLU A 485 -35.15 12.07 1.64
N ILE A 486 -34.47 12.17 2.78
CA ILE A 486 -33.74 11.11 3.42
C ILE A 486 -34.02 11.05 4.90
N GLU A 487 -34.03 9.85 5.46
CA GLU A 487 -34.02 9.62 6.90
C GLU A 487 -32.59 9.71 7.43
N LEU A 488 -32.34 10.63 8.36
CA LEU A 488 -31.07 10.77 9.06
C LEU A 488 -31.27 10.54 10.56
N LEU A 489 -30.22 10.13 11.24
CA LEU A 489 -30.17 10.09 12.69
C LEU A 489 -30.51 11.48 13.28
N GLU A 490 -31.39 11.53 14.30
CA GLU A 490 -31.88 12.80 14.89
C GLU A 490 -30.75 13.73 15.32
N GLU A 491 -29.68 13.18 15.89
CA GLU A 491 -28.50 13.92 16.39
C GLU A 491 -27.81 14.71 15.28
N ILE A 492 -27.86 14.24 14.03
CA ILE A 492 -27.22 14.92 12.87
C ILE A 492 -27.87 16.28 12.62
N SER A 493 -29.10 16.51 13.05
CA SER A 493 -29.76 17.81 12.94
C SER A 493 -28.95 18.95 13.58
N ILE A 494 -28.12 18.63 14.58
CA ILE A 494 -27.20 19.58 15.21
C ILE A 494 -26.16 20.10 14.21
N LEU A 495 -25.65 19.22 13.35
CA LEU A 495 -24.63 19.53 12.34
C LEU A 495 -25.24 20.26 11.11
N LEU A 496 -26.56 20.19 10.94
CA LEU A 496 -27.27 20.87 9.86
C LEU A 496 -27.60 22.33 10.15
N GLU A 497 -27.04 22.89 11.21
CA GLU A 497 -27.11 24.35 11.47
C GLU A 497 -26.64 25.12 10.21
N ASP A 498 -27.50 26.03 9.71
CA ASP A 498 -27.22 26.81 8.51
C ASP A 498 -27.38 28.33 8.80
N ASN A 499 -26.43 28.86 9.55
CA ASN A 499 -26.35 30.27 9.83
C ASN A 499 -24.98 30.81 9.43
N THR A 500 -24.89 31.39 8.25
CA THR A 500 -23.64 31.89 7.67
C THR A 500 -22.92 32.91 8.55
N LYS A 501 -23.62 33.66 9.40
CA LYS A 501 -22.98 34.56 10.36
C LYS A 501 -22.25 33.83 11.48
N ARG A 502 -22.66 32.58 11.78
CA ARG A 502 -21.99 31.73 12.79
C ARG A 502 -20.79 31.00 12.20
N TYR A 503 -20.64 30.94 10.88
CA TYR A 503 -19.50 30.29 10.25
C TYR A 503 -18.17 31.05 10.52
N GLU A 504 -18.22 32.35 10.75
CA GLU A 504 -17.06 33.17 11.20
C GLU A 504 -16.75 32.98 12.70
N ASP A 505 -17.69 32.46 13.49
CA ASP A 505 -17.54 32.32 14.94
C ASP A 505 -16.98 30.93 15.27
N ILE A 506 -15.66 30.87 15.47
CA ILE A 506 -14.91 29.65 15.81
C ILE A 506 -15.44 29.00 17.09
N ALA A 507 -15.72 29.80 18.12
CA ALA A 507 -16.22 29.28 19.39
C ALA A 507 -17.62 28.67 19.24
N ALA A 508 -18.48 29.25 18.42
CA ALA A 508 -19.80 28.71 18.10
C ALA A 508 -19.68 27.39 17.32
N LYS A 509 -18.78 27.29 16.33
CA LYS A 509 -18.50 26.05 15.60
C LYS A 509 -18.03 24.94 16.54
N GLN A 510 -17.04 25.21 17.38
CA GLN A 510 -16.50 24.24 18.33
C GLN A 510 -17.53 23.79 19.38
N ALA A 511 -18.35 24.71 19.87
CA ALA A 511 -19.43 24.40 20.81
C ALA A 511 -20.50 23.52 20.16
N LEU A 512 -20.83 23.72 18.89
CA LEU A 512 -21.79 22.92 18.14
C LEU A 512 -21.25 21.50 17.92
N LEU A 513 -20.00 21.36 17.52
CA LEU A 513 -19.34 20.06 17.36
C LEU A 513 -19.30 19.31 18.70
N LYS A 514 -18.92 19.99 19.79
CA LYS A 514 -18.90 19.41 21.13
C LYS A 514 -20.29 18.95 21.58
N LYS A 515 -21.33 19.72 21.27
CA LYS A 515 -22.71 19.33 21.52
C LYS A 515 -23.05 18.02 20.78
N TYR A 516 -22.76 17.95 19.47
CA TYR A 516 -23.00 16.75 18.68
C TYR A 516 -22.25 15.52 19.22
N THR A 517 -20.92 15.63 19.40
CA THR A 517 -20.10 14.50 19.85
C THR A 517 -20.47 14.03 21.26
N SER A 518 -20.99 14.92 22.11
CA SER A 518 -21.49 14.54 23.44
C SER A 518 -22.76 13.69 23.38
N THR A 519 -23.65 13.91 22.39
CA THR A 519 -24.86 13.08 22.22
C THR A 519 -24.55 11.70 21.66
N CYS A 520 -23.40 11.53 21.00
CA CYS A 520 -22.98 10.29 20.35
C CYS A 520 -21.82 9.58 21.09
N ARG A 521 -21.52 9.96 22.32
CA ARG A 521 -20.33 9.47 23.04
C ARG A 521 -20.34 7.96 23.27
N HIS A 522 -21.47 7.38 23.68
CA HIS A 522 -21.66 5.96 23.92
C HIS A 522 -22.75 5.41 23.01
N ASP A 523 -23.98 5.34 23.47
CA ASP A 523 -25.13 4.98 22.65
C ASP A 523 -25.74 6.22 22.00
N ILE A 524 -26.44 6.01 20.87
CA ILE A 524 -27.20 7.03 20.16
C ILE A 524 -28.69 6.82 20.34
N SER A 525 -29.52 7.83 20.07
CA SER A 525 -30.98 7.71 20.23
C SER A 525 -31.60 6.64 19.32
N GLY A 526 -31.04 6.45 18.14
CA GLY A 526 -31.60 5.61 17.08
C GLY A 526 -32.88 6.20 16.42
N LYS A 527 -33.31 7.40 16.85
CA LYS A 527 -34.44 8.08 16.26
C LYS A 527 -34.03 8.68 14.91
N LYS A 528 -34.98 8.69 13.99
CA LYS A 528 -34.79 9.23 12.64
C LYS A 528 -35.65 10.46 12.41
N ILE A 529 -35.12 11.39 11.64
CA ILE A 529 -35.78 12.58 11.12
C ILE A 529 -35.80 12.57 9.61
N GLN A 530 -36.83 13.10 8.99
CA GLN A 530 -36.89 13.33 7.55
C GLN A 530 -36.25 14.67 7.23
N VAL A 531 -35.34 14.69 6.27
CA VAL A 531 -34.66 15.90 5.80
C VAL A 531 -34.79 15.98 4.28
N SER A 532 -35.26 17.12 3.77
CA SER A 532 -35.41 17.31 2.33
C SER A 532 -34.05 17.51 1.66
N PHE A 533 -33.92 17.00 0.44
CA PHE A 533 -32.69 17.22 -0.34
C PHE A 533 -32.46 18.70 -0.66
N ASP A 534 -33.52 19.49 -0.91
CA ASP A 534 -33.37 20.93 -1.14
C ASP A 534 -32.70 21.62 0.04
N SER A 535 -33.12 21.31 1.28
CA SER A 535 -32.48 21.84 2.49
C SER A 535 -31.04 21.38 2.64
N LEU A 536 -30.73 20.10 2.34
CA LEU A 536 -29.37 19.60 2.37
C LEU A 536 -28.48 20.24 1.31
N ILE A 537 -28.98 20.38 0.09
CA ILE A 537 -28.27 21.01 -1.03
C ILE A 537 -27.91 22.46 -0.68
N GLU A 538 -28.85 23.21 -0.14
CA GLU A 538 -28.63 24.59 0.30
C GLU A 538 -27.57 24.65 1.42
N ASN A 539 -27.72 23.83 2.46
CA ASN A 539 -26.80 23.74 3.58
C ASN A 539 -25.36 23.42 3.16
N LEU A 540 -25.18 22.38 2.34
CA LEU A 540 -23.87 21.95 1.86
C LEU A 540 -23.23 23.00 0.94
N THR A 541 -24.05 23.64 0.09
CA THR A 541 -23.57 24.69 -0.81
C THR A 541 -23.11 25.93 -0.03
N HIS A 542 -23.91 26.40 0.95
CA HIS A 542 -23.52 27.53 1.79
C HIS A 542 -22.22 27.30 2.54
N LYS A 543 -22.02 26.11 3.10
CA LYS A 543 -20.76 25.74 3.78
C LYS A 543 -19.58 25.71 2.83
N ALA A 544 -19.75 25.10 1.64
CA ALA A 544 -18.71 25.04 0.61
C ALA A 544 -18.30 26.43 0.12
N ASP A 545 -19.28 27.26 -0.20
CA ASP A 545 -19.05 28.60 -0.71
C ASP A 545 -18.37 29.49 0.33
N TRP A 546 -18.83 29.40 1.58
CA TRP A 546 -18.21 30.14 2.68
C TRP A 546 -16.73 29.75 2.87
N ILE A 547 -16.39 28.45 2.90
CA ILE A 547 -14.99 28.00 3.02
C ILE A 547 -14.16 28.54 1.86
N MET A 548 -14.64 28.40 0.61
CA MET A 548 -13.88 28.82 -0.56
C MET A 548 -13.62 30.33 -0.57
N GLU A 549 -14.61 31.11 -0.17
CA GLU A 549 -14.45 32.59 -0.04
C GLU A 549 -13.51 32.95 1.09
N HIS A 550 -13.62 32.28 2.23
CA HIS A 550 -12.74 32.50 3.37
C HIS A 550 -11.27 32.29 2.96
N ILE A 551 -10.94 31.12 2.40
CA ILE A 551 -9.58 30.78 1.96
C ILE A 551 -9.04 31.76 0.91
N ARG A 552 -9.85 32.14 -0.07
CA ARG A 552 -9.43 33.14 -1.10
C ARG A 552 -9.05 34.47 -0.48
N ARG A 553 -9.72 34.88 0.58
CA ARG A 553 -9.51 36.13 1.26
C ARG A 553 -8.33 36.12 2.23
N THR A 554 -8.14 35.04 2.93
CA THR A 554 -7.21 34.95 4.08
C THR A 554 -5.90 34.24 3.75
N GLU A 555 -5.91 33.26 2.84
CA GLU A 555 -4.82 32.30 2.65
C GLU A 555 -4.02 32.56 1.35
N TRP A 556 -4.05 33.78 0.81
CA TRP A 556 -3.39 34.12 -0.45
C TRP A 556 -2.21 35.08 -0.25
N PRO A 557 -1.01 34.62 0.13
CA PRO A 557 0.19 35.45 0.06
C PRO A 557 0.55 35.75 -1.40
N GLN A 558 0.89 36.99 -1.69
CA GLN A 558 1.28 37.44 -3.03
C GLN A 558 2.81 37.47 -3.15
N GLY A 559 3.31 36.83 -4.20
CA GLY A 559 4.70 36.92 -4.62
C GLY A 559 4.99 38.21 -5.43
N GLN A 560 6.23 38.30 -5.92
CA GLN A 560 6.62 39.35 -6.88
C GLN A 560 6.21 38.96 -8.30
N ASP A 561 6.16 39.89 -9.23
CA ASP A 561 5.98 39.64 -10.68
C ASP A 561 4.76 38.79 -11.07
N ASN A 562 3.63 38.99 -10.39
CA ASN A 562 2.39 38.25 -10.66
C ASN A 562 2.51 36.75 -10.35
N GLU A 563 3.31 36.40 -9.36
CA GLU A 563 3.36 35.09 -8.71
C GLU A 563 2.46 35.10 -7.48
N GLY A 564 1.93 33.95 -7.12
CA GLY A 564 1.08 33.77 -5.95
C GLY A 564 0.79 32.30 -5.70
N TRP A 565 0.48 31.96 -4.46
CA TRP A 565 0.12 30.63 -4.02
C TRP A 565 -0.70 30.69 -2.74
N PHE A 566 -1.37 29.63 -2.37
CA PHE A 566 -2.08 29.52 -1.09
C PHE A 566 -1.13 29.04 0.01
N ASN A 567 -1.27 29.55 1.24
CA ASN A 567 -0.73 28.92 2.41
C ASN A 567 -1.39 27.54 2.58
N SER A 568 -0.61 26.48 2.82
CA SER A 568 -1.13 25.12 2.95
C SER A 568 -1.43 24.74 4.40
N TYR A 569 -0.71 25.32 5.36
CA TYR A 569 -0.77 24.90 6.77
C TYR A 569 -0.50 26.03 7.75
N TYR A 570 -1.01 25.84 8.96
CA TYR A 570 -0.60 26.56 10.17
C TYR A 570 0.11 25.61 11.11
N ASP A 571 1.17 26.09 11.77
CA ASP A 571 1.96 25.33 12.71
C ASP A 571 1.35 25.29 14.13
N ASN A 572 1.98 24.57 15.07
CA ASN A 572 1.51 24.50 16.47
C ASN A 572 1.57 25.85 17.21
N HIS A 573 2.32 26.82 16.68
CA HIS A 573 2.38 28.20 17.20
C HIS A 573 1.39 29.13 16.49
N GLU A 574 0.50 28.56 15.66
CA GLU A 574 -0.54 29.28 14.93
C GLU A 574 0.03 30.27 13.86
N ASN A 575 1.25 29.99 13.36
CA ASN A 575 1.85 30.77 12.29
C ASN A 575 1.63 30.08 10.93
N ALA A 576 1.40 30.90 9.88
CA ALA A 576 1.38 30.40 8.52
C ALA A 576 2.75 29.77 8.16
N VAL A 577 2.73 28.59 7.56
CA VAL A 577 3.94 27.83 7.23
C VAL A 577 4.60 28.37 5.94
N GLU A 578 3.81 28.93 5.05
CA GLU A 578 4.24 29.43 3.75
C GLU A 578 4.22 30.96 3.66
N GLY A 579 4.99 31.48 2.71
CA GLY A 579 5.10 32.92 2.48
C GLY A 579 6.51 33.30 2.05
N ILE A 580 6.82 34.59 2.17
CA ILE A 580 8.14 35.16 1.85
C ILE A 580 8.86 35.46 3.16
N SER A 581 10.05 34.90 3.35
CA SER A 581 10.90 35.09 4.52
C SER A 581 12.26 35.70 4.10
N GLU A 582 13.06 36.09 5.08
CA GLU A 582 14.45 36.52 4.85
C GLU A 582 15.32 35.42 4.22
N GLN A 583 14.94 34.15 4.40
CA GLN A 583 15.65 32.97 3.89
C GLN A 583 15.16 32.55 2.50
N GLY A 584 14.12 33.21 1.96
CA GLY A 584 13.55 32.93 0.65
C GLY A 584 12.06 32.63 0.69
N VAL A 585 11.58 32.09 -0.42
CA VAL A 585 10.16 31.70 -0.60
C VAL A 585 9.91 30.35 0.04
N ARG A 586 8.87 30.27 0.85
CA ARG A 586 8.31 29.04 1.40
C ARG A 586 7.01 28.72 0.67
N MET A 587 7.02 27.66 -0.13
CA MET A 587 5.87 27.20 -0.91
C MET A 587 5.78 25.68 -0.83
N MET A 588 4.56 25.16 -0.66
CA MET A 588 4.23 23.75 -0.69
C MET A 588 3.27 23.44 -1.83
N LEU A 589 3.48 22.32 -2.51
CA LEU A 589 2.64 21.91 -3.65
C LEU A 589 1.24 21.46 -3.21
N THR A 590 1.14 20.84 -2.03
CA THR A 590 -0.10 20.19 -1.54
C THR A 590 -1.29 21.14 -1.50
N GLY A 591 -1.14 22.33 -0.90
CA GLY A 591 -2.21 23.34 -0.85
C GLY A 591 -2.65 23.80 -2.23
N GLN A 592 -1.71 23.96 -3.15
CA GLN A 592 -2.01 24.39 -4.51
C GLN A 592 -2.85 23.34 -5.26
N VAL A 593 -2.47 22.07 -5.13
CA VAL A 593 -3.21 20.96 -5.76
C VAL A 593 -4.65 20.91 -5.29
N PHE A 594 -4.89 20.96 -3.97
CA PHE A 594 -6.24 20.88 -3.44
C PHE A 594 -7.06 22.16 -3.68
N ALA A 595 -6.45 23.32 -3.66
CA ALA A 595 -7.12 24.58 -4.02
C ALA A 595 -7.61 24.58 -5.48
N ILE A 596 -6.80 24.07 -6.41
CA ILE A 596 -7.18 23.93 -7.82
C ILE A 596 -8.27 22.86 -7.99
N MET A 597 -8.06 21.69 -7.40
CA MET A 597 -8.93 20.52 -7.57
C MET A 597 -10.33 20.75 -7.00
N SER A 598 -10.44 21.43 -5.86
CA SER A 598 -11.71 21.73 -5.20
C SER A 598 -12.54 22.82 -5.89
N GLY A 599 -11.90 23.64 -6.74
CA GLY A 599 -12.51 24.86 -7.28
C GLY A 599 -12.36 26.09 -6.36
N THR A 600 -11.57 25.99 -5.29
CA THR A 600 -11.26 27.12 -4.42
C THR A 600 -10.45 28.17 -5.18
N ALA A 601 -9.39 27.77 -5.89
CA ALA A 601 -8.60 28.70 -6.71
C ALA A 601 -9.42 29.21 -7.91
N THR A 602 -9.39 30.53 -8.15
CA THR A 602 -9.93 31.13 -9.39
C THR A 602 -8.98 30.85 -10.56
N ASP A 603 -9.45 31.01 -11.79
CA ASP A 603 -8.62 30.79 -12.98
C ASP A 603 -7.40 31.75 -13.02
N GLU A 604 -7.54 32.98 -12.54
CA GLU A 604 -6.44 33.93 -12.38
C GLU A 604 -5.41 33.40 -11.37
N GLN A 605 -5.86 32.93 -10.21
CA GLN A 605 -5.01 32.35 -9.18
C GLN A 605 -4.30 31.07 -9.67
N ILE A 606 -4.98 30.22 -10.46
CA ILE A 606 -4.35 29.05 -11.07
C ILE A 606 -3.20 29.45 -11.97
N GLY A 607 -3.38 30.51 -12.80
CA GLY A 607 -2.32 31.04 -13.65
C GLY A 607 -1.10 31.54 -12.86
N GLN A 608 -1.32 32.14 -11.69
CA GLN A 608 -0.24 32.58 -10.78
C GLN A 608 0.42 31.39 -10.08
N ILE A 609 -0.37 30.42 -9.60
CA ILE A 609 0.15 29.16 -9.00
C ILE A 609 1.06 28.45 -10.00
N CYS A 610 0.66 28.33 -11.27
CA CYS A 610 1.49 27.67 -12.28
C CYS A 610 2.85 28.35 -12.43
N LYS A 611 2.89 29.68 -12.46
CA LYS A 611 4.16 30.43 -12.53
C LYS A 611 5.02 30.18 -11.29
N SER A 612 4.42 30.28 -10.11
CA SER A 612 5.13 30.03 -8.84
C SER A 612 5.64 28.60 -8.75
N ALA A 613 4.84 27.61 -9.11
CA ALA A 613 5.25 26.21 -9.10
C ALA A 613 6.38 25.92 -10.10
N ASP A 614 6.29 26.48 -11.31
CA ASP A 614 7.36 26.34 -12.31
C ASP A 614 8.68 26.98 -11.85
N HIS A 615 8.60 28.10 -11.12
CA HIS A 615 9.77 28.83 -10.64
C HIS A 615 10.40 28.17 -9.40
N TYR A 616 9.58 27.82 -8.41
CA TYR A 616 10.08 27.43 -7.09
C TYR A 616 10.10 25.91 -6.85
N LEU A 617 9.23 25.16 -7.49
CA LEU A 617 9.06 23.72 -7.20
C LEU A 617 9.49 22.80 -8.33
N TYR A 618 9.54 23.27 -9.58
CA TYR A 618 9.92 22.41 -10.70
C TYR A 618 11.42 22.08 -10.68
N ASP A 619 11.74 20.79 -10.68
CA ASP A 619 13.10 20.30 -10.78
C ASP A 619 13.36 19.65 -12.14
N ALA A 620 14.07 20.35 -13.00
CA ALA A 620 14.38 19.91 -14.37
C ALA A 620 15.28 18.66 -14.41
N ALA A 621 16.07 18.39 -13.35
CA ALA A 621 16.95 17.22 -13.32
C ALA A 621 16.17 15.91 -13.17
N VAL A 622 15.03 15.95 -12.48
CA VAL A 622 14.14 14.79 -12.31
C VAL A 622 12.85 14.90 -13.12
N GLY A 623 12.55 16.07 -13.68
CA GLY A 623 11.39 16.28 -14.53
C GLY A 623 10.06 16.27 -13.77
N GLY A 624 10.02 16.85 -12.56
CA GLY A 624 8.81 16.87 -11.72
C GLY A 624 8.81 18.01 -10.72
N TYR A 625 7.69 18.15 -10.00
CA TYR A 625 7.53 19.17 -8.98
C TYR A 625 7.87 18.62 -7.59
N ARG A 626 8.71 19.33 -6.85
CA ARG A 626 9.01 19.05 -5.44
C ARG A 626 7.81 19.35 -4.56
N LEU A 627 7.68 18.62 -3.45
CA LEU A 627 6.58 18.86 -2.49
C LEU A 627 6.65 20.24 -1.85
N ASN A 628 7.84 20.76 -1.61
CA ASN A 628 8.06 22.07 -1.01
C ASN A 628 9.42 22.65 -1.42
N THR A 629 9.57 23.97 -1.27
CA THR A 629 10.88 24.64 -1.30
C THR A 629 11.71 24.26 -0.07
N ASP A 630 13.03 24.47 -0.10
CA ASP A 630 13.85 24.34 1.09
C ASP A 630 13.53 25.46 2.08
N PHE A 631 13.01 25.11 3.25
CA PHE A 631 12.67 26.08 4.28
C PHE A 631 13.88 26.52 5.10
N CYS A 632 15.02 25.83 4.95
CA CYS A 632 16.27 26.09 5.71
C CYS A 632 16.04 26.13 7.23
N GLU A 633 15.03 25.44 7.73
CA GLU A 633 14.62 25.44 9.13
C GLU A 633 14.11 24.06 9.54
N LEU A 634 14.51 23.63 10.74
CA LEU A 634 14.00 22.42 11.39
C LEU A 634 12.73 22.76 12.20
N LYS A 635 11.56 22.72 11.54
CA LYS A 635 10.27 22.98 12.20
C LYS A 635 9.75 21.74 12.91
N PHE A 636 10.37 21.38 14.02
CA PHE A 636 9.99 20.19 14.79
C PHE A 636 8.56 20.23 15.35
N ASP A 637 8.00 21.41 15.49
CA ASP A 637 6.60 21.62 15.90
C ASP A 637 5.58 21.19 14.85
N MET A 638 6.02 21.02 13.61
CA MET A 638 5.17 20.50 12.51
C MET A 638 5.23 18.97 12.41
N GLY A 639 6.38 18.37 12.58
CA GLY A 639 6.54 16.93 12.48
C GLY A 639 7.85 16.49 11.85
N ARG A 640 8.00 15.18 11.69
CA ARG A 640 9.22 14.55 11.16
C ARG A 640 9.56 14.96 9.71
N MET A 641 8.63 15.55 8.95
CA MET A 641 8.89 16.08 7.62
C MET A 641 10.16 16.94 7.63
N PHE A 642 10.22 17.91 8.51
CA PHE A 642 11.35 18.85 8.60
C PHE A 642 12.61 18.25 9.25
N GLY A 643 12.53 17.02 9.77
CA GLY A 643 13.67 16.23 10.22
C GLY A 643 14.38 15.46 9.09
N PHE A 644 13.72 15.27 7.95
CA PHE A 644 14.37 14.69 6.76
C PHE A 644 15.26 15.73 6.07
N ALA A 645 16.35 15.26 5.47
CA ALA A 645 17.16 16.11 4.61
C ALA A 645 16.30 16.60 3.43
N TYR A 646 16.53 17.86 3.00
CA TYR A 646 15.82 18.41 1.86
C TYR A 646 16.06 17.59 0.58
N GLY A 647 15.01 17.30 -0.13
CA GLY A 647 14.99 16.41 -1.29
C GLY A 647 14.61 14.96 -0.95
N GLU A 648 14.46 14.63 0.34
CA GLU A 648 14.12 13.30 0.80
C GLU A 648 12.69 13.23 1.37
N LYS A 649 11.97 12.16 1.01
CA LYS A 649 10.60 11.89 1.48
C LYS A 649 9.71 13.14 1.38
N GLU A 650 8.93 13.43 2.42
CA GLU A 650 7.99 14.54 2.45
C GLU A 650 8.67 15.93 2.47
N ASN A 651 9.99 16.00 2.71
CA ASN A 651 10.73 17.27 2.68
C ASN A 651 11.39 17.51 1.31
N GLY A 652 10.60 18.01 0.36
CA GLY A 652 11.11 18.45 -0.94
C GLY A 652 11.43 17.35 -1.95
N ALA A 653 11.08 16.09 -1.71
CA ALA A 653 11.16 15.07 -2.76
C ALA A 653 10.11 15.31 -3.86
N VAL A 654 10.33 14.76 -5.05
CA VAL A 654 9.34 14.72 -6.12
C VAL A 654 8.44 13.50 -5.90
N PHE A 655 7.25 13.74 -5.35
CA PHE A 655 6.25 12.69 -5.18
C PHE A 655 5.38 12.57 -6.42
N SER A 656 5.50 11.43 -7.12
CA SER A 656 4.71 11.17 -8.33
C SER A 656 3.20 11.31 -8.11
N HIS A 657 2.69 10.86 -6.95
CA HIS A 657 1.27 10.98 -6.60
C HIS A 657 0.80 12.44 -6.63
N MET A 658 1.48 13.33 -5.90
CA MET A 658 1.09 14.73 -5.82
C MET A 658 1.30 15.46 -7.16
N THR A 659 2.38 15.15 -7.89
CA THR A 659 2.62 15.71 -9.23
C THR A 659 1.52 15.29 -10.22
N VAL A 660 1.07 14.03 -10.19
CA VAL A 660 -0.04 13.55 -11.04
C VAL A 660 -1.36 14.19 -10.64
N MET A 661 -1.62 14.36 -9.33
CA MET A 661 -2.80 15.08 -8.85
C MET A 661 -2.79 16.55 -9.31
N TYR A 662 -1.64 17.22 -9.29
CA TYR A 662 -1.46 18.58 -9.81
C TYR A 662 -1.83 18.66 -11.29
N ALA A 663 -1.25 17.80 -12.11
CA ALA A 663 -1.56 17.72 -13.53
C ALA A 663 -3.06 17.44 -13.78
N ASN A 664 -3.64 16.46 -13.07
CA ASN A 664 -5.07 16.15 -13.20
C ASN A 664 -5.98 17.32 -12.80
N ALA A 665 -5.64 18.03 -11.72
CA ALA A 665 -6.38 19.22 -11.30
C ALA A 665 -6.35 20.33 -12.36
N LEU A 666 -5.17 20.59 -12.94
CA LEU A 666 -5.01 21.56 -14.04
C LEU A 666 -5.83 21.15 -15.28
N TYR A 667 -5.74 19.89 -15.71
CA TYR A 667 -6.54 19.40 -16.85
C TYR A 667 -8.04 19.58 -16.65
N LYS A 668 -8.55 19.22 -15.45
CA LYS A 668 -9.97 19.41 -15.12
C LYS A 668 -10.43 20.86 -15.14
N ARG A 669 -9.52 21.80 -14.92
CA ARG A 669 -9.76 23.24 -14.96
C ARG A 669 -9.43 23.87 -16.34
N GLY A 670 -9.08 23.07 -17.35
CA GLY A 670 -8.78 23.50 -18.70
C GLY A 670 -7.37 24.11 -18.90
N PHE A 671 -6.51 24.00 -17.91
CA PHE A 671 -5.11 24.43 -18.00
C PHE A 671 -4.26 23.29 -18.56
N VAL A 672 -3.93 23.35 -19.86
CA VAL A 672 -3.10 22.37 -20.56
C VAL A 672 -1.77 23.02 -20.87
N LYS A 673 -0.67 22.41 -20.43
CA LYS A 673 0.70 22.83 -20.80
C LYS A 673 1.28 21.89 -21.84
#